data_cf36d6d4277b4eea279e29ad40a854f6
#
_entry.id   cf36d6d4277b4eea279e29ad40a854f6
#
_cell.length_a   1.000
_cell.length_b   1.000
_cell.length_c   1.000
_cell.angle_alpha   90.00
_cell.angle_beta   90.00
_cell.angle_gamma   90.00
#
_symmetry.space_group_name_H-M   'P 1'
#
loop_
_entity.id
_entity.type
_entity.pdbx_description
1 polymer ?
#
loop_
_entity_poly.entity_id
_entity_poly.type
_entity_poly.pdbx_seq_one_letter_code
_entity_poly.pdbx_strand_id
1 'polypeptide(L)'
;MAVTGNLSPQWLEEQYRIWKATPEQLSDDWQAFFEGFDLAHQAPTVDRDLAAKASAVDSLIYRYRDLGHLVACTDPLSPCKQDHPLLNLAVFGLDEGDLERTFYPLRYPQQSATLREILDLLRETYCSTIGVEFMHIQDPDQRQWLKDRMETVRNRPQLNEPDRLDILRTLQKATLFEAFLHKKFLGQKRFSLEGGEAMIPLLECLVVHATSLGVTDVVMGMAHRGRLNVLANIFQKPLENIFAEFKDNLELAFVGDGDVKYHKGSSVDRKIDGNGSIHLSLAANPSHLEAVDPVVIGKCRARHIGYGPGGRKRVLPLLVHGDAAFAGQGVIAEVLNLSQVDGYQSGGTFHLVLNNQIGFTTEPAHARSTLYATDVAKMLMIPVFHVNGEDPEAVVHATQLALEYRQQFARDVVVEVICYRRYGHNEGDEPAFTQPLMYERIRQRPPLHEIYAERLIKDGVDPSQIKALEQETADTLELALEAEPVNQRDVGFQAKWAKVQREYTPDQPKTAVDAERLRTLTDKMTSPPATFHVHPKIAKLLERRREAVSEGSGIDWGNAEALAFATLLTEQVPVRLSGQDCRRGTFNHRHAALVDQENAQLYFPLAFLEKGQAPIQVYNSILSEVAVLGFEYGYSMETPEGLNIWEAQFGDFANGAQVIIDQFISGSGTKWDRSSGLVMFLPHGYEGQGPEHSSARIERYLSLCAEHNMQVAQPSSPAQLFHLLRRQVKVPWRRPLIIFTPKSLLRLPACTSTLDELADGRFANILQGPGDAAEIQRLLLCTGKVYYDLLAAKQDAKRD
;
A
#
# COMPACT_ATOMS: atom_id res chain seq x y z
N MET A 1 -32.27 19.67 -5.59
CA MET A 1 -33.62 19.20 -6.01
C MET A 1 -34.60 19.57 -4.91
N ALA A 2 -35.70 20.20 -5.25
CA ALA A 2 -36.66 20.57 -4.22
C ALA A 2 -37.20 19.31 -3.53
N VAL A 3 -37.10 19.25 -2.22
CA VAL A 3 -37.60 18.15 -1.37
C VAL A 3 -39.05 17.79 -1.63
N THR A 4 -39.78 18.71 -2.27
CA THR A 4 -41.22 18.61 -2.56
C THR A 4 -41.56 18.23 -4.02
N GLY A 5 -40.57 18.01 -4.89
CA GLY A 5 -40.79 17.83 -6.33
C GLY A 5 -41.63 16.59 -6.74
N ASN A 6 -41.82 15.64 -5.85
CA ASN A 6 -42.61 14.43 -6.08
C ASN A 6 -43.80 14.26 -5.12
N LEU A 7 -44.14 15.28 -4.31
CA LEU A 7 -45.22 15.20 -3.35
C LEU A 7 -46.47 15.88 -3.90
N SER A 8 -47.64 15.26 -3.73
CA SER A 8 -48.91 15.86 -4.09
C SER A 8 -49.16 17.14 -3.29
N PRO A 9 -49.54 18.27 -3.90
CA PRO A 9 -49.91 19.49 -3.19
C PRO A 9 -51.00 19.28 -2.13
N GLN A 10 -51.95 18.41 -2.41
CA GLN A 10 -53.02 18.05 -1.48
C GLN A 10 -52.50 17.29 -0.26
N TRP A 11 -51.50 16.41 -0.44
CA TRP A 11 -50.87 15.71 0.67
C TRP A 11 -50.05 16.69 1.53
N LEU A 12 -49.32 17.60 0.96
CA LEU A 12 -48.57 18.63 1.68
C LEU A 12 -49.49 19.52 2.51
N GLU A 13 -50.65 19.91 1.94
CA GLU A 13 -51.64 20.71 2.65
C GLU A 13 -52.23 19.96 3.83
N GLU A 14 -52.46 18.67 3.71
CA GLU A 14 -52.94 17.81 4.79
C GLU A 14 -51.89 17.68 5.89
N GLN A 15 -50.61 17.47 5.55
CA GLN A 15 -49.51 17.42 6.51
C GLN A 15 -49.33 18.76 7.24
N TYR A 16 -49.53 19.89 6.54
CA TYR A 16 -49.48 21.22 7.13
C TYR A 16 -50.61 21.44 8.14
N ARG A 17 -51.83 20.95 7.85
CA ARG A 17 -52.93 20.97 8.82
C ARG A 17 -52.68 20.12 10.05
N ILE A 18 -52.15 18.94 9.89
CA ILE A 18 -51.76 18.07 10.99
C ILE A 18 -50.70 18.78 11.86
N TRP A 19 -49.71 19.37 11.25
CA TRP A 19 -48.69 20.13 11.98
C TRP A 19 -49.27 21.30 12.77
N LYS A 20 -50.22 22.02 12.21
CA LYS A 20 -50.90 23.12 12.89
C LYS A 20 -51.76 22.65 14.08
N ALA A 21 -52.34 21.48 14.01
CA ALA A 21 -53.24 20.94 15.03
C ALA A 21 -52.48 20.12 16.10
N THR A 22 -51.55 19.28 15.68
CA THR A 22 -50.86 18.32 16.54
C THR A 22 -49.41 18.06 16.00
N PRO A 23 -48.48 19.01 16.22
CA PRO A 23 -47.12 18.96 15.68
C PRO A 23 -46.41 17.65 15.97
N GLU A 24 -46.61 17.08 17.15
CA GLU A 24 -46.02 15.84 17.67
C GLU A 24 -46.36 14.58 16.86
N GLN A 25 -47.30 14.64 15.93
CA GLN A 25 -47.64 13.54 15.02
C GLN A 25 -46.76 13.49 13.78
N LEU A 26 -45.94 14.51 13.57
CA LEU A 26 -45.00 14.58 12.44
C LEU A 26 -43.55 14.37 12.95
N SER A 27 -42.70 13.82 12.06
CA SER A 27 -41.28 13.72 12.34
C SER A 27 -40.65 15.11 12.50
N ASP A 28 -39.55 15.17 13.25
CA ASP A 28 -38.82 16.41 13.55
C ASP A 28 -38.44 17.16 12.27
N ASP A 29 -38.12 16.43 11.19
CA ASP A 29 -37.79 17.00 9.87
C ASP A 29 -38.99 17.74 9.26
N TRP A 30 -40.22 17.19 9.40
CA TRP A 30 -41.44 17.83 8.91
C TRP A 30 -41.89 18.99 9.80
N GLN A 31 -41.67 18.89 11.09
CA GLN A 31 -41.91 19.99 12.03
C GLN A 31 -41.02 21.18 11.67
N ALA A 32 -39.69 20.95 11.52
CA ALA A 32 -38.72 21.96 11.12
C ALA A 32 -39.04 22.57 9.73
N PHE A 33 -39.51 21.73 8.81
CA PHE A 33 -39.93 22.21 7.48
C PHE A 33 -41.11 23.17 7.56
N PHE A 34 -42.18 22.81 8.31
CA PHE A 34 -43.37 23.65 8.41
C PHE A 34 -43.17 24.86 9.34
N GLU A 35 -42.31 24.76 10.37
CA GLU A 35 -41.82 25.92 11.13
C GLU A 35 -41.15 26.94 10.23
N GLY A 36 -40.20 26.47 9.38
CA GLY A 36 -39.55 27.30 8.40
C GLY A 36 -40.49 27.90 7.36
N PHE A 37 -41.52 27.13 6.93
CA PHE A 37 -42.56 27.58 6.02
C PHE A 37 -43.45 28.68 6.64
N ASP A 38 -43.83 28.53 7.90
CA ASP A 38 -44.62 29.54 8.65
C ASP A 38 -43.82 30.79 8.98
N LEU A 39 -42.53 30.65 9.36
CA LEU A 39 -41.62 31.77 9.52
C LEU A 39 -41.46 32.56 8.20
N ALA A 40 -41.43 31.89 7.07
CA ALA A 40 -41.40 32.54 5.76
C ALA A 40 -42.72 33.25 5.42
N HIS A 41 -43.86 32.75 5.93
CA HIS A 41 -45.17 33.39 5.74
C HIS A 41 -45.44 34.54 6.71
N GLN A 42 -44.84 34.52 7.90
CA GLN A 42 -44.99 35.57 8.94
C GLN A 42 -43.94 36.68 8.78
N ALA A 43 -42.88 36.43 8.04
CA ALA A 43 -41.92 37.48 7.77
C ALA A 43 -42.55 38.60 6.94
N PRO A 44 -42.33 39.88 7.29
CA PRO A 44 -42.75 40.99 6.45
C PRO A 44 -42.05 40.84 5.10
N THR A 45 -42.83 40.76 4.02
CA THR A 45 -42.41 40.57 2.63
C THR A 45 -40.92 40.34 2.45
N VAL A 46 -40.52 39.09 2.63
CA VAL A 46 -39.14 38.66 2.24
C VAL A 46 -39.00 39.01 0.79
N ASP A 47 -38.09 39.90 0.49
CA ASP A 47 -37.76 40.25 -0.88
C ASP A 47 -37.40 38.94 -1.59
N ARG A 48 -38.27 38.47 -2.48
CA ARG A 48 -38.14 37.18 -3.17
C ARG A 48 -36.82 37.15 -3.97
N ASP A 49 -36.38 38.30 -4.45
CA ASP A 49 -35.08 38.42 -5.11
C ASP A 49 -33.91 38.19 -4.13
N LEU A 50 -33.98 38.78 -2.93
CA LEU A 50 -32.96 38.57 -1.89
C LEU A 50 -32.92 37.13 -1.40
N ALA A 51 -34.04 36.46 -1.21
CA ALA A 51 -34.09 35.06 -0.82
C ALA A 51 -33.54 34.13 -1.92
N ALA A 52 -33.87 34.43 -3.19
CA ALA A 52 -33.30 33.68 -4.33
C ALA A 52 -31.79 33.88 -4.44
N LYS A 53 -31.27 35.09 -4.27
CA LYS A 53 -29.85 35.41 -4.28
C LYS A 53 -29.12 34.82 -3.09
N ALA A 54 -29.69 34.75 -1.91
CA ALA A 54 -29.12 34.07 -0.77
C ALA A 54 -28.90 32.54 -1.05
N SER A 55 -29.92 31.86 -1.59
CA SER A 55 -29.79 30.47 -2.03
C SER A 55 -28.79 30.29 -3.16
N ALA A 56 -28.66 31.26 -4.05
CA ALA A 56 -27.67 31.28 -5.11
C ALA A 56 -26.25 31.39 -4.57
N VAL A 57 -26.01 32.18 -3.52
CA VAL A 57 -24.71 32.28 -2.84
C VAL A 57 -24.32 30.96 -2.16
N ASP A 58 -25.26 30.30 -1.47
CA ASP A 58 -24.97 28.96 -0.91
C ASP A 58 -24.62 27.94 -2.01
N SER A 59 -25.32 28.03 -3.15
CA SER A 59 -25.00 27.17 -4.32
C SER A 59 -23.65 27.50 -4.94
N LEU A 60 -23.27 28.77 -5.01
CA LEU A 60 -21.95 29.23 -5.47
C LEU A 60 -20.83 28.73 -4.55
N ILE A 61 -21.01 28.85 -3.24
CA ILE A 61 -20.04 28.35 -2.24
C ILE A 61 -19.83 26.83 -2.43
N TYR A 62 -20.93 26.07 -2.54
CA TYR A 62 -20.86 24.64 -2.81
C TYR A 62 -20.08 24.36 -4.10
N ARG A 63 -20.35 25.12 -5.15
CA ARG A 63 -19.72 24.90 -6.46
C ARG A 63 -18.23 25.23 -6.47
N TYR A 64 -17.79 26.24 -5.75
CA TYR A 64 -16.36 26.50 -5.57
C TYR A 64 -15.65 25.39 -4.81
N ARG A 65 -16.27 24.82 -3.78
CA ARG A 65 -15.73 23.66 -3.04
C ARG A 65 -15.64 22.41 -3.91
N ASP A 66 -16.56 22.26 -4.86
CA ASP A 66 -16.67 21.11 -5.76
C ASP A 66 -15.74 21.23 -6.99
N LEU A 67 -15.68 22.41 -7.59
CA LEU A 67 -15.01 22.65 -8.88
C LEU A 67 -13.85 23.66 -8.83
N GLY A 68 -13.54 24.25 -7.68
CA GLY A 68 -12.47 25.25 -7.58
C GLY A 68 -11.12 24.75 -8.07
N HIS A 69 -10.84 23.45 -7.87
CA HIS A 69 -9.63 22.81 -8.36
C HIS A 69 -9.43 22.90 -9.89
N LEU A 70 -10.50 23.08 -10.66
CA LEU A 70 -10.42 23.21 -12.14
C LEU A 70 -9.82 24.54 -12.60
N VAL A 71 -9.83 25.56 -11.74
CA VAL A 71 -9.22 26.88 -11.98
C VAL A 71 -8.01 27.16 -11.12
N ALA A 72 -7.64 26.22 -10.26
CA ALA A 72 -6.42 26.32 -9.48
C ALA A 72 -5.18 26.38 -10.39
N CYS A 73 -4.24 27.25 -10.02
CA CYS A 73 -3.00 27.51 -10.77
C CYS A 73 -1.95 26.45 -10.42
N THR A 74 -2.22 25.21 -10.79
CA THR A 74 -1.37 24.07 -10.39
C THR A 74 -0.32 23.66 -11.41
N ASP A 75 -0.47 24.08 -12.69
CA ASP A 75 0.49 23.73 -13.75
C ASP A 75 1.53 24.84 -13.94
N PRO A 76 2.82 24.61 -13.63
CA PRO A 76 3.87 25.61 -13.78
C PRO A 76 4.22 25.94 -15.23
N LEU A 77 3.84 25.12 -16.21
CA LEU A 77 4.14 25.29 -17.62
C LEU A 77 3.02 25.99 -18.40
N SER A 78 1.85 26.16 -17.79
CA SER A 78 0.68 26.77 -18.43
C SER A 78 0.24 28.04 -17.70
N PRO A 79 -0.35 29.03 -18.41
CA PRO A 79 -0.91 30.18 -17.74
C PRO A 79 -2.07 29.77 -16.84
N CYS A 80 -2.18 30.43 -15.67
CA CYS A 80 -3.26 30.17 -14.73
C CYS A 80 -4.63 30.46 -15.37
N LYS A 81 -5.56 29.53 -15.23
CA LYS A 81 -6.95 29.74 -15.64
C LYS A 81 -7.59 30.81 -14.75
N GLN A 82 -8.28 31.76 -15.34
CA GLN A 82 -8.88 32.86 -14.59
C GLN A 82 -10.29 32.52 -14.11
N ASP A 83 -11.03 31.71 -14.86
CA ASP A 83 -12.41 31.36 -14.59
C ASP A 83 -12.78 29.99 -15.14
N HIS A 84 -13.96 29.55 -14.74
CA HIS A 84 -14.62 28.37 -15.29
C HIS A 84 -16.10 28.67 -15.50
N PRO A 85 -16.73 28.30 -16.64
CA PRO A 85 -18.11 28.65 -16.95
C PRO A 85 -19.10 28.35 -15.82
N LEU A 86 -18.94 27.24 -15.09
CA LEU A 86 -19.79 26.82 -13.98
C LEU A 86 -19.53 27.57 -12.65
N LEU A 87 -18.53 28.44 -12.58
CA LEU A 87 -18.20 29.30 -11.43
C LEU A 87 -18.55 30.76 -11.68
N ASN A 88 -19.06 31.12 -12.86
CA ASN A 88 -19.50 32.47 -13.22
C ASN A 88 -20.73 32.89 -12.42
N LEU A 89 -20.73 34.10 -11.89
CA LEU A 89 -21.84 34.65 -11.13
C LEU A 89 -23.18 34.59 -11.89
N ALA A 90 -23.16 34.81 -13.18
CA ALA A 90 -24.34 34.78 -14.03
C ALA A 90 -25.10 33.43 -14.04
N VAL A 91 -24.35 32.31 -13.81
CA VAL A 91 -24.97 30.98 -13.71
C VAL A 91 -25.88 30.85 -12.49
N PHE A 92 -25.60 31.63 -11.47
CA PHE A 92 -26.35 31.67 -10.22
C PHE A 92 -27.36 32.81 -10.17
N GLY A 93 -27.47 33.59 -11.22
CA GLY A 93 -28.34 34.79 -11.23
C GLY A 93 -27.79 35.92 -10.36
N LEU A 94 -26.48 35.96 -10.15
CA LEU A 94 -25.73 36.99 -9.45
C LEU A 94 -24.98 37.83 -10.47
N ASP A 95 -24.68 39.07 -10.13
CA ASP A 95 -23.92 39.98 -10.97
C ASP A 95 -22.95 40.87 -10.16
N GLU A 96 -22.19 41.73 -10.84
CA GLU A 96 -21.25 42.67 -10.20
C GLU A 96 -21.91 43.63 -9.21
N GLY A 97 -23.21 43.95 -9.40
CA GLY A 97 -23.95 44.80 -8.49
C GLY A 97 -24.26 44.15 -7.13
N ASP A 98 -24.13 42.82 -7.06
CA ASP A 98 -24.31 42.08 -5.80
C ASP A 98 -23.03 41.97 -4.97
N LEU A 99 -21.87 42.35 -5.51
CA LEU A 99 -20.58 42.13 -4.86
C LEU A 99 -20.44 42.75 -3.47
N GLU A 100 -21.00 43.97 -3.27
CA GLU A 100 -20.97 44.69 -2.00
C GLU A 100 -22.17 44.34 -1.09
N ARG A 101 -23.08 43.47 -1.56
CA ARG A 101 -24.25 43.06 -0.80
C ARG A 101 -23.85 42.03 0.26
N THR A 102 -24.35 42.19 1.49
CA THR A 102 -24.12 41.25 2.60
C THR A 102 -25.09 40.08 2.53
N PHE A 103 -24.54 38.87 2.67
CA PHE A 103 -25.28 37.62 2.74
C PHE A 103 -25.04 36.91 4.06
N TYR A 104 -25.89 35.95 4.40
CA TYR A 104 -25.82 35.12 5.62
C TYR A 104 -25.80 33.64 5.23
N PRO A 105 -24.70 33.12 4.64
CA PRO A 105 -24.65 31.77 4.15
C PRO A 105 -24.68 30.75 5.28
N LEU A 106 -25.43 29.68 5.11
CA LEU A 106 -25.64 28.65 6.15
C LEU A 106 -24.37 27.85 6.51
N ARG A 107 -23.42 27.72 5.61
CA ARG A 107 -22.22 26.87 5.78
C ARG A 107 -20.96 27.64 5.42
N TYR A 108 -20.83 28.82 5.97
CA TYR A 108 -19.70 29.72 5.77
C TYR A 108 -19.03 29.98 7.13
N PRO A 109 -17.70 30.19 7.21
CA PRO A 109 -16.99 30.36 8.48
C PRO A 109 -17.48 31.55 9.31
N GLN A 110 -18.00 32.59 8.66
CA GLN A 110 -18.52 33.80 9.29
C GLN A 110 -20.03 33.84 9.18
N GLN A 111 -20.70 34.45 10.18
CA GLN A 111 -22.17 34.57 10.18
C GLN A 111 -22.70 35.44 9.02
N SER A 112 -21.95 36.43 8.57
CA SER A 112 -22.28 37.28 7.45
C SER A 112 -21.03 37.75 6.73
N ALA A 113 -21.13 37.92 5.43
CA ALA A 113 -20.06 38.47 4.58
C ALA A 113 -20.66 39.08 3.30
N THR A 114 -19.95 40.00 2.68
CA THR A 114 -20.26 40.46 1.34
C THR A 114 -19.98 39.39 0.31
N LEU A 115 -20.64 39.39 -0.84
CA LEU A 115 -20.36 38.47 -1.92
C LEU A 115 -18.87 38.55 -2.35
N ARG A 116 -18.27 39.72 -2.32
CA ARG A 116 -16.85 39.95 -2.60
C ARG A 116 -15.96 39.16 -1.60
N GLU A 117 -16.21 39.34 -0.31
CA GLU A 117 -15.45 38.64 0.74
C GLU A 117 -15.58 37.10 0.63
N ILE A 118 -16.81 36.63 0.29
CA ILE A 118 -17.07 35.22 0.03
C ILE A 118 -16.25 34.72 -1.16
N LEU A 119 -16.27 35.44 -2.28
CA LEU A 119 -15.52 35.07 -3.47
C LEU A 119 -14.01 35.09 -3.23
N ASP A 120 -13.49 36.07 -2.50
CA ASP A 120 -12.08 36.19 -2.19
C ASP A 120 -11.62 34.99 -1.33
N LEU A 121 -12.39 34.66 -0.27
CA LEU A 121 -12.10 33.47 0.53
C LEU A 121 -12.11 32.20 -0.31
N LEU A 122 -13.12 32.00 -1.15
CA LEU A 122 -13.26 30.80 -1.97
C LEU A 122 -12.16 30.68 -3.03
N ARG A 123 -11.82 31.76 -3.68
CA ARG A 123 -10.76 31.81 -4.69
C ARG A 123 -9.38 31.59 -4.07
N GLU A 124 -9.10 32.24 -2.96
CA GLU A 124 -7.84 32.05 -2.25
C GLU A 124 -7.69 30.61 -1.73
N THR A 125 -8.79 30.01 -1.23
CA THR A 125 -8.76 28.65 -0.65
C THR A 125 -8.67 27.57 -1.72
N TYR A 126 -9.44 27.67 -2.81
CA TYR A 126 -9.68 26.57 -3.73
C TYR A 126 -9.13 26.79 -5.14
N CYS A 127 -8.73 28.01 -5.50
CA CYS A 127 -8.30 28.36 -6.85
C CYS A 127 -6.89 28.95 -6.91
N SER A 128 -6.14 28.90 -5.83
CA SER A 128 -4.76 29.37 -5.74
C SER A 128 -3.79 28.32 -6.33
N THR A 129 -2.66 28.08 -5.70
CA THR A 129 -1.66 27.08 -6.12
C THR A 129 -1.94 25.68 -5.59
N ILE A 130 -3.05 25.53 -4.85
CA ILE A 130 -3.58 24.24 -4.36
C ILE A 130 -5.02 24.09 -4.85
N GLY A 131 -5.29 23.02 -5.60
CA GLY A 131 -6.63 22.55 -5.91
C GLY A 131 -6.93 21.31 -5.06
N VAL A 132 -8.16 21.20 -4.54
CA VAL A 132 -8.51 20.07 -3.67
C VAL A 132 -9.79 19.41 -4.14
N GLU A 133 -9.74 18.11 -4.35
CA GLU A 133 -10.92 17.28 -4.60
C GLU A 133 -11.32 16.55 -3.32
N PHE A 134 -12.46 16.90 -2.73
CA PHE A 134 -12.93 16.29 -1.48
C PHE A 134 -14.46 16.22 -1.37
N MET A 135 -15.19 16.90 -2.25
CA MET A 135 -16.67 16.93 -2.18
C MET A 135 -17.31 15.59 -2.54
N HIS A 136 -16.58 14.67 -3.20
CA HIS A 136 -16.99 13.31 -3.47
C HIS A 136 -16.96 12.41 -2.23
N ILE A 137 -16.27 12.80 -1.16
CA ILE A 137 -16.24 12.06 0.11
C ILE A 137 -17.64 12.06 0.72
N GLN A 138 -18.22 10.88 0.95
CA GLN A 138 -19.60 10.77 1.46
C GLN A 138 -19.70 11.06 2.96
N ASP A 139 -18.65 10.82 3.72
CA ASP A 139 -18.60 11.08 5.16
C ASP A 139 -18.62 12.59 5.44
N PRO A 140 -19.67 13.10 6.11
CA PRO A 140 -19.80 14.53 6.38
C PRO A 140 -18.75 15.07 7.35
N ASP A 141 -18.30 14.28 8.31
CA ASP A 141 -17.31 14.71 9.31
C ASP A 141 -15.94 14.91 8.67
N GLN A 142 -15.56 14.02 7.74
CA GLN A 142 -14.33 14.18 6.98
C GLN A 142 -14.35 15.42 6.08
N ARG A 143 -15.48 15.66 5.39
CA ARG A 143 -15.64 16.88 4.57
C ARG A 143 -15.62 18.14 5.42
N GLN A 144 -16.27 18.14 6.58
CA GLN A 144 -16.30 19.29 7.46
C GLN A 144 -14.91 19.57 8.02
N TRP A 145 -14.19 18.55 8.46
CA TRP A 145 -12.84 18.68 8.96
C TRP A 145 -11.90 19.32 7.91
N LEU A 146 -11.98 18.87 6.66
CA LEU A 146 -11.20 19.45 5.57
C LEU A 146 -11.53 20.91 5.31
N LYS A 147 -12.84 21.26 5.25
CA LYS A 147 -13.28 22.65 5.08
C LYS A 147 -12.74 23.55 6.18
N ASP A 148 -12.91 23.15 7.44
CA ASP A 148 -12.49 23.94 8.58
C ASP A 148 -10.98 24.22 8.56
N ARG A 149 -10.19 23.20 8.19
CA ARG A 149 -8.73 23.31 8.08
C ARG A 149 -8.29 24.23 6.92
N MET A 150 -8.94 24.11 5.77
CA MET A 150 -8.60 24.87 4.58
C MET A 150 -9.10 26.32 4.64
N GLU A 151 -10.39 26.53 4.96
CA GLU A 151 -11.02 27.83 4.90
C GLU A 151 -10.55 28.79 6.00
N THR A 152 -10.22 28.27 7.19
CA THR A 152 -9.70 29.09 8.29
C THR A 152 -8.40 29.82 7.93
N VAL A 153 -7.51 29.14 7.22
CA VAL A 153 -6.21 29.70 6.80
C VAL A 153 -6.18 30.05 5.31
N ARG A 154 -7.32 29.97 4.61
CA ARG A 154 -7.44 30.17 3.16
C ARG A 154 -6.48 29.30 2.37
N ASN A 155 -6.23 28.10 2.86
CA ASN A 155 -5.30 27.12 2.30
C ASN A 155 -3.86 27.70 2.09
N ARG A 156 -3.47 28.64 2.94
CA ARG A 156 -2.15 29.29 2.92
C ARG A 156 -1.29 28.83 4.07
N PRO A 157 -0.03 28.50 3.82
CA PRO A 157 0.90 28.10 4.89
C PRO A 157 1.15 29.22 5.88
N GLN A 158 1.28 28.88 7.15
CA GLN A 158 1.63 29.78 8.24
C GLN A 158 3.11 29.53 8.61
N LEU A 159 4.04 29.95 7.73
CA LEU A 159 5.47 29.72 7.88
C LEU A 159 6.18 30.98 8.37
N ASN A 160 7.07 30.80 9.33
CA ASN A 160 8.00 31.86 9.75
C ASN A 160 9.24 31.89 8.83
N GLU A 161 10.12 32.87 9.01
CA GLU A 161 11.34 33.03 8.19
C GLU A 161 12.29 31.81 8.30
N PRO A 162 12.58 31.25 9.50
CA PRO A 162 13.38 30.03 9.62
C PRO A 162 12.79 28.84 8.82
N ASP A 163 11.48 28.60 8.89
CA ASP A 163 10.82 27.51 8.13
C ASP A 163 11.02 27.71 6.63
N ARG A 164 10.88 28.95 6.15
CA ARG A 164 11.07 29.30 4.73
C ARG A 164 12.52 29.12 4.28
N LEU A 165 13.47 29.46 5.13
CA LEU A 165 14.91 29.23 4.87
C LEU A 165 15.25 27.74 4.87
N ASP A 166 14.61 26.93 5.69
CA ASP A 166 14.80 25.48 5.67
C ASP A 166 14.22 24.84 4.40
N ILE A 167 13.08 25.33 3.91
CA ILE A 167 12.57 24.96 2.59
C ILE A 167 13.59 25.31 1.50
N LEU A 168 14.13 26.52 1.50
CA LEU A 168 15.14 26.93 0.53
C LEU A 168 16.41 26.08 0.61
N ARG A 169 16.90 25.80 1.83
CA ARG A 169 18.08 24.96 2.06
C ARG A 169 17.87 23.54 1.47
N THR A 170 16.70 22.95 1.66
CA THR A 170 16.39 21.63 1.11
C THR A 170 16.27 21.66 -0.41
N LEU A 171 15.73 22.70 -1.01
CA LEU A 171 15.70 22.90 -2.46
C LEU A 171 17.10 23.07 -3.04
N GLN A 172 17.96 23.89 -2.41
CA GLN A 172 19.36 24.07 -2.83
C GLN A 172 20.12 22.74 -2.78
N LYS A 173 19.99 21.98 -1.68
CA LYS A 173 20.59 20.64 -1.57
C LYS A 173 20.12 19.72 -2.70
N ALA A 174 18.84 19.71 -2.99
CA ALA A 174 18.27 18.86 -4.04
C ALA A 174 18.82 19.23 -5.43
N THR A 175 18.77 20.52 -5.78
CA THR A 175 19.17 20.99 -7.12
C THR A 175 20.67 20.92 -7.32
N LEU A 176 21.46 21.39 -6.34
CA LEU A 176 22.93 21.40 -6.45
C LEU A 176 23.50 19.99 -6.48
N PHE A 177 22.88 19.02 -5.77
CA PHE A 177 23.27 17.62 -5.87
C PHE A 177 23.08 17.06 -7.28
N GLU A 178 21.92 17.30 -7.92
CA GLU A 178 21.69 16.86 -9.31
C GLU A 178 22.66 17.52 -10.29
N ALA A 179 22.85 18.84 -10.18
CA ALA A 179 23.80 19.62 -11.01
C ALA A 179 25.24 19.13 -10.81
N PHE A 180 25.63 18.80 -9.58
CA PHE A 180 26.94 18.24 -9.26
C PHE A 180 27.16 16.88 -9.92
N LEU A 181 26.18 15.97 -9.81
CA LEU A 181 26.24 14.67 -10.47
C LEU A 181 26.33 14.83 -11.99
N HIS A 182 25.56 15.75 -12.56
CA HIS A 182 25.59 16.02 -13.98
C HIS A 182 27.00 16.48 -14.46
N LYS A 183 27.63 17.36 -13.69
CA LYS A 183 28.96 17.91 -14.02
C LYS A 183 30.11 16.93 -13.81
N LYS A 184 30.08 16.17 -12.69
CA LYS A 184 31.22 15.33 -12.28
C LYS A 184 31.18 13.92 -12.87
N PHE A 185 29.99 13.38 -13.19
CA PHE A 185 29.82 11.99 -13.65
C PHE A 185 29.14 11.95 -15.03
N LEU A 186 29.78 12.59 -16.00
CA LEU A 186 29.31 12.64 -17.39
C LEU A 186 29.13 11.24 -17.97
N GLY A 187 28.01 11.02 -18.64
CA GLY A 187 27.69 9.73 -19.32
C GLY A 187 27.21 8.61 -18.38
N GLN A 188 27.21 8.84 -17.07
CA GLN A 188 26.66 7.88 -16.12
C GLN A 188 25.14 7.97 -16.06
N LYS A 189 24.45 6.84 -16.24
CA LYS A 189 22.98 6.79 -16.23
C LYS A 189 22.41 7.23 -14.88
N ARG A 190 21.51 8.20 -14.93
CA ARG A 190 20.74 8.68 -13.77
C ARG A 190 19.35 9.13 -14.22
N PHE A 191 18.46 9.31 -13.26
CA PHE A 191 17.09 9.80 -13.46
C PHE A 191 16.91 11.06 -12.62
N SER A 192 17.27 12.21 -13.19
CA SER A 192 17.27 13.49 -12.49
C SER A 192 15.90 13.87 -11.95
N LEU A 193 15.90 14.46 -10.73
CA LEU A 193 14.73 15.04 -10.09
C LEU A 193 14.42 16.46 -10.60
N GLU A 194 15.34 17.10 -11.30
CA GLU A 194 15.23 18.52 -11.69
C GLU A 194 13.92 18.84 -12.42
N GLY A 195 13.24 19.87 -11.97
CA GLY A 195 11.87 20.22 -12.29
C GLY A 195 10.82 19.71 -11.31
N GLY A 196 11.17 18.76 -10.43
CA GLY A 196 10.34 18.22 -9.36
C GLY A 196 10.98 18.30 -7.98
N GLU A 197 11.92 19.23 -7.78
CA GLU A 197 12.72 19.37 -6.55
C GLU A 197 11.87 19.61 -5.30
N ALA A 198 10.66 20.14 -5.45
CA ALA A 198 9.69 20.33 -4.35
C ALA A 198 9.36 19.03 -3.59
N MET A 199 9.64 17.86 -4.20
CA MET A 199 9.54 16.56 -3.52
C MET A 199 10.43 16.49 -2.27
N ILE A 200 11.60 17.12 -2.26
CA ILE A 200 12.55 17.01 -1.14
C ILE A 200 12.07 17.81 0.08
N PRO A 201 11.71 19.08 0.01
CA PRO A 201 11.09 19.78 1.15
C PRO A 201 9.75 19.16 1.57
N LEU A 202 8.96 18.57 0.64
CA LEU A 202 7.77 17.79 0.98
C LEU A 202 8.11 16.61 1.89
N LEU A 203 9.06 15.77 1.49
CA LEU A 203 9.47 14.59 2.24
C LEU A 203 10.11 14.95 3.58
N GLU A 204 10.91 16.02 3.62
CA GLU A 204 11.49 16.52 4.88
C GLU A 204 10.38 16.97 5.84
N CYS A 205 9.45 17.79 5.36
CA CYS A 205 8.28 18.20 6.12
C CYS A 205 7.47 17.00 6.61
N LEU A 206 7.22 16.03 5.73
CA LEU A 206 6.48 14.81 6.09
C LEU A 206 7.16 14.06 7.22
N VAL A 207 8.48 13.86 7.17
CA VAL A 207 9.25 13.16 8.21
C VAL A 207 9.20 13.90 9.54
N VAL A 208 9.43 15.21 9.53
CA VAL A 208 9.40 16.04 10.75
C VAL A 208 8.00 16.09 11.35
N HIS A 209 6.99 16.37 10.53
CA HIS A 209 5.60 16.49 10.98
C HIS A 209 5.01 15.13 11.42
N ALA A 210 5.34 14.03 10.72
CA ALA A 210 4.94 12.69 11.12
C ALA A 210 5.44 12.34 12.53
N THR A 211 6.69 12.71 12.83
CA THR A 211 7.27 12.49 14.16
C THR A 211 6.49 13.24 15.25
N SER A 212 6.11 14.48 15.00
CA SER A 212 5.28 15.27 15.95
C SER A 212 3.88 14.69 16.15
N LEU A 213 3.35 13.96 15.16
CA LEU A 213 2.07 13.25 15.22
C LEU A 213 2.18 11.82 15.78
N GLY A 214 3.35 11.43 16.30
CA GLY A 214 3.59 10.14 16.95
C GLY A 214 3.89 8.98 15.99
N VAL A 215 4.22 9.26 14.73
CA VAL A 215 4.75 8.25 13.82
C VAL A 215 6.19 7.92 14.23
N THR A 216 6.50 6.64 14.33
CA THR A 216 7.83 6.14 14.68
C THR A 216 8.54 5.45 13.53
N ASP A 217 7.79 5.02 12.52
CA ASP A 217 8.30 4.30 11.35
C ASP A 217 7.66 4.82 10.07
N VAL A 218 8.48 5.10 9.06
CA VAL A 218 8.05 5.34 7.69
C VAL A 218 8.61 4.22 6.81
N VAL A 219 7.74 3.54 6.08
CA VAL A 219 8.15 2.58 5.06
C VAL A 219 7.81 3.16 3.70
N MET A 220 8.85 3.44 2.93
CA MET A 220 8.74 4.14 1.65
C MET A 220 8.95 3.19 0.49
N GLY A 221 8.10 3.31 -0.54
CA GLY A 221 8.29 2.78 -1.88
C GLY A 221 8.35 3.91 -2.89
N MET A 222 9.19 3.81 -3.90
CA MET A 222 9.29 4.84 -4.92
C MET A 222 9.90 4.30 -6.23
N ALA A 223 9.56 4.96 -7.33
CA ALA A 223 10.21 4.74 -8.61
C ALA A 223 11.68 5.25 -8.61
N HIS A 224 12.35 5.15 -9.76
CA HIS A 224 13.76 5.51 -9.92
C HIS A 224 14.02 7.02 -9.88
N ARG A 225 13.08 7.86 -10.34
CA ARG A 225 13.28 9.33 -10.46
C ARG A 225 13.41 9.97 -9.09
N GLY A 226 14.52 10.70 -8.91
CA GLY A 226 14.84 11.37 -7.66
C GLY A 226 15.28 10.43 -6.52
N ARG A 227 15.42 9.12 -6.76
CA ARG A 227 15.77 8.16 -5.71
C ARG A 227 17.14 8.46 -5.09
N LEU A 228 18.13 8.82 -5.88
CA LEU A 228 19.46 9.20 -5.34
C LEU A 228 19.37 10.46 -4.48
N ASN A 229 18.56 11.42 -4.88
CA ASN A 229 18.30 12.64 -4.13
C ASN A 229 17.61 12.34 -2.78
N VAL A 230 16.61 11.45 -2.79
CA VAL A 230 15.95 10.96 -1.56
C VAL A 230 16.96 10.23 -0.65
N LEU A 231 17.80 9.36 -1.22
CA LEU A 231 18.84 8.67 -0.45
C LEU A 231 19.82 9.66 0.21
N ALA A 232 20.26 10.69 -0.53
CA ALA A 232 21.17 11.70 -0.02
C ALA A 232 20.53 12.60 1.04
N ASN A 233 19.38 13.21 0.72
CA ASN A 233 18.80 14.28 1.53
C ASN A 233 17.80 13.82 2.59
N ILE A 234 17.04 12.74 2.35
CA ILE A 234 16.02 12.23 3.30
C ILE A 234 16.58 11.10 4.14
N PHE A 235 17.24 10.11 3.53
CA PHE A 235 17.86 8.98 4.23
C PHE A 235 19.25 9.28 4.76
N GLN A 236 19.80 10.47 4.43
CA GLN A 236 21.13 10.92 4.87
C GLN A 236 22.23 9.88 4.58
N LYS A 237 22.12 9.22 3.41
CA LYS A 237 23.18 8.32 2.95
C LYS A 237 24.43 9.16 2.69
N PRO A 238 25.60 8.78 3.23
CA PRO A 238 26.83 9.51 3.00
C PRO A 238 27.08 9.76 1.52
N LEU A 239 27.36 11.01 1.18
CA LEU A 239 27.56 11.44 -0.22
C LEU A 239 28.77 10.73 -0.85
N GLU A 240 29.84 10.52 -0.08
CA GLU A 240 31.01 9.78 -0.47
C GLU A 240 30.69 8.34 -0.89
N ASN A 241 29.71 7.69 -0.24
CA ASN A 241 29.24 6.36 -0.63
C ASN A 241 28.46 6.41 -1.96
N ILE A 242 27.64 7.45 -2.16
CA ILE A 242 26.92 7.66 -3.42
C ILE A 242 27.92 7.90 -4.56
N PHE A 243 28.94 8.76 -4.33
CA PHE A 243 29.91 9.07 -5.34
C PHE A 243 30.85 7.89 -5.67
N ALA A 244 31.13 7.03 -4.68
CA ALA A 244 31.87 5.78 -4.91
C ALA A 244 31.09 4.84 -5.84
N GLU A 245 29.75 4.76 -5.70
CA GLU A 245 28.90 3.98 -6.60
C GLU A 245 28.90 4.51 -8.05
N PHE A 246 29.20 5.80 -8.26
CA PHE A 246 29.40 6.38 -9.58
C PHE A 246 30.79 6.13 -10.16
N LYS A 247 31.80 5.96 -9.31
CA LYS A 247 33.18 5.65 -9.73
C LYS A 247 33.41 4.17 -10.01
N ASP A 248 32.33 3.34 -9.99
CA ASP A 248 32.39 1.88 -10.14
C ASP A 248 33.37 1.18 -9.18
N ASN A 249 33.63 1.79 -8.04
CA ASN A 249 34.46 1.25 -6.98
C ASN A 249 33.61 0.24 -6.17
N LEU A 250 33.40 -0.94 -6.78
CA LEU A 250 32.36 -1.90 -6.44
C LEU A 250 32.62 -2.68 -5.12
N GLU A 251 33.86 -2.79 -4.68
CA GLU A 251 34.22 -3.64 -3.54
C GLU A 251 33.68 -3.16 -2.19
N LEU A 252 33.39 -1.85 -2.06
CA LEU A 252 32.93 -1.25 -0.79
C LEU A 252 31.41 -0.92 -0.73
N ALA A 253 30.73 -0.98 -1.86
CA ALA A 253 29.37 -0.48 -1.99
C ALA A 253 28.27 -1.56 -2.12
N PHE A 254 28.61 -2.83 -2.11
CA PHE A 254 27.65 -3.90 -2.41
C PHE A 254 27.14 -4.64 -1.20
N VAL A 255 25.81 -4.63 -1.12
CA VAL A 255 25.01 -5.63 -0.45
C VAL A 255 24.33 -6.41 -1.58
N GLY A 256 24.58 -7.72 -1.66
CA GLY A 256 24.15 -8.60 -2.76
C GLY A 256 25.09 -8.56 -3.98
N ASP A 257 24.86 -9.41 -4.99
CA ASP A 257 25.69 -9.53 -6.20
C ASP A 257 25.51 -8.36 -7.19
N GLY A 258 24.67 -7.42 -6.80
CA GLY A 258 24.57 -6.13 -7.44
C GLY A 258 23.26 -5.87 -8.18
N ASP A 259 22.77 -4.68 -7.97
CA ASP A 259 21.76 -4.04 -8.77
C ASP A 259 22.18 -2.58 -8.97
N VAL A 260 21.56 -1.91 -9.92
CA VAL A 260 21.86 -0.51 -10.21
C VAL A 260 21.56 0.38 -9.00
N LYS A 261 22.36 1.44 -8.84
CA LYS A 261 22.28 2.34 -7.67
C LYS A 261 20.89 2.91 -7.37
N TYR A 262 20.08 3.12 -8.39
CA TYR A 262 18.71 3.68 -8.27
C TYR A 262 17.62 2.62 -8.01
N HIS A 263 17.96 1.36 -7.74
CA HIS A 263 17.05 0.33 -7.24
C HIS A 263 17.28 0.00 -5.76
N LYS A 264 18.39 0.45 -5.18
CA LYS A 264 18.77 0.10 -3.81
C LYS A 264 17.84 0.72 -2.79
N GLY A 265 17.56 -0.05 -1.75
CA GLY A 265 16.90 0.39 -0.53
C GLY A 265 17.86 1.01 0.47
N SER A 266 17.31 1.55 1.54
CA SER A 266 18.07 2.06 2.69
C SER A 266 17.23 1.98 3.95
N SER A 267 17.89 1.96 5.11
CA SER A 267 17.23 2.00 6.41
C SER A 267 18.06 2.81 7.39
N VAL A 268 17.45 3.81 8.04
CA VAL A 268 18.14 4.73 8.93
C VAL A 268 17.22 5.21 10.06
N ASP A 269 17.80 5.40 11.24
CA ASP A 269 17.14 6.08 12.35
C ASP A 269 17.53 7.57 12.34
N ARG A 270 16.56 8.43 12.10
CA ARG A 270 16.76 9.89 12.11
C ARG A 270 16.33 10.48 13.46
N LYS A 271 17.20 11.30 14.03
CA LYS A 271 16.85 12.18 15.14
C LYS A 271 16.21 13.45 14.58
N ILE A 272 15.08 13.84 15.13
CA ILE A 272 14.37 15.07 14.78
C ILE A 272 14.42 16.00 15.98
N ASP A 273 14.98 17.16 15.79
CA ASP A 273 15.16 18.13 16.85
C ASP A 273 13.83 18.48 17.53
N GLY A 274 13.80 18.35 18.85
CA GLY A 274 12.60 18.57 19.67
C GLY A 274 11.52 17.48 19.61
N ASN A 275 11.57 16.55 18.65
CA ASN A 275 10.48 15.59 18.38
C ASN A 275 10.87 14.11 18.57
N GLY A 276 12.10 13.79 18.96
CA GLY A 276 12.55 12.41 19.17
C GLY A 276 13.23 11.78 17.96
N SER A 277 12.94 10.51 17.67
CA SER A 277 13.53 9.79 16.53
C SER A 277 12.48 9.06 15.71
N ILE A 278 12.74 8.89 14.43
CA ILE A 278 11.89 8.15 13.48
C ILE A 278 12.75 7.19 12.66
N HIS A 279 12.23 5.98 12.47
CA HIS A 279 12.87 4.99 11.61
C HIS A 279 12.37 5.14 10.18
N LEU A 280 13.27 5.39 9.24
CA LEU A 280 12.97 5.47 7.81
C LEU A 280 13.46 4.20 7.11
N SER A 281 12.63 3.60 6.29
CA SER A 281 12.94 2.39 5.53
C SER A 281 12.48 2.55 4.09
N LEU A 282 13.43 2.63 3.15
CA LEU A 282 13.16 2.64 1.70
C LEU A 282 13.25 1.22 1.17
N ALA A 283 12.18 0.72 0.59
CA ALA A 283 12.20 -0.58 -0.05
C ALA A 283 13.08 -0.57 -1.31
N ALA A 284 13.88 -1.63 -1.48
CA ALA A 284 14.51 -1.88 -2.76
C ALA A 284 13.44 -2.34 -3.76
N ASN A 285 13.56 -1.94 -5.02
CA ASN A 285 12.61 -2.33 -6.07
C ASN A 285 13.24 -2.32 -7.47
N PRO A 286 12.70 -3.13 -8.39
CA PRO A 286 13.15 -3.13 -9.78
C PRO A 286 12.57 -1.94 -10.57
N SER A 287 12.89 -1.85 -11.85
CA SER A 287 12.30 -0.87 -12.77
C SER A 287 10.81 -1.12 -13.12
N HIS A 288 10.21 -2.18 -12.61
CA HIS A 288 8.79 -2.50 -12.80
C HIS A 288 7.95 -1.58 -11.90
N LEU A 289 7.45 -0.51 -12.50
CA LEU A 289 6.76 0.56 -11.78
C LEU A 289 5.55 0.04 -11.00
N GLU A 290 5.38 0.53 -9.78
CA GLU A 290 4.29 0.27 -8.83
C GLU A 290 4.27 -1.16 -8.25
N ALA A 291 5.11 -2.09 -8.73
CA ALA A 291 5.17 -3.45 -8.18
C ALA A 291 5.67 -3.49 -6.72
N VAL A 292 6.32 -2.44 -6.25
CA VAL A 292 6.79 -2.28 -4.85
C VAL A 292 5.67 -1.87 -3.88
N ASP A 293 4.57 -1.32 -4.37
CA ASP A 293 3.54 -0.74 -3.53
C ASP A 293 2.92 -1.76 -2.57
N PRO A 294 2.43 -2.91 -3.03
CA PRO A 294 1.90 -3.92 -2.13
C PRO A 294 2.96 -4.47 -1.17
N VAL A 295 4.23 -4.50 -1.57
CA VAL A 295 5.34 -4.92 -0.70
C VAL A 295 5.48 -3.95 0.47
N VAL A 296 5.43 -2.65 0.22
CA VAL A 296 5.47 -1.61 1.27
C VAL A 296 4.29 -1.74 2.22
N ILE A 297 3.07 -1.90 1.69
CA ILE A 297 1.86 -2.05 2.51
C ILE A 297 1.97 -3.30 3.40
N GLY A 298 2.44 -4.42 2.85
CA GLY A 298 2.66 -5.66 3.59
C GLY A 298 3.67 -5.50 4.73
N LYS A 299 4.79 -4.83 4.49
CA LYS A 299 5.78 -4.46 5.52
C LYS A 299 5.16 -3.62 6.62
N CYS A 300 4.42 -2.59 6.26
CA CYS A 300 3.72 -1.73 7.23
C CYS A 300 2.75 -2.55 8.09
N ARG A 301 1.95 -3.42 7.49
CA ARG A 301 1.00 -4.26 8.21
C ARG A 301 1.69 -5.15 9.25
N ALA A 302 2.81 -5.75 8.91
CA ALA A 302 3.57 -6.58 9.84
C ALA A 302 4.13 -5.75 11.02
N ARG A 303 4.63 -4.55 10.75
CA ARG A 303 5.09 -3.62 11.80
C ARG A 303 3.94 -3.14 12.71
N HIS A 304 2.76 -2.85 12.15
CA HIS A 304 1.57 -2.49 12.93
C HIS A 304 1.26 -3.52 14.01
N ILE A 305 1.27 -4.80 13.64
CA ILE A 305 0.99 -5.89 14.58
C ILE A 305 2.06 -5.95 15.67
N GLY A 306 3.31 -5.76 15.31
CA GLY A 306 4.42 -5.73 16.27
C GLY A 306 4.29 -4.63 17.32
N TYR A 307 3.67 -3.49 16.98
CA TYR A 307 3.40 -2.40 17.94
C TYR A 307 2.12 -2.61 18.75
N GLY A 308 1.27 -3.58 18.41
CA GLY A 308 0.00 -3.82 19.10
C GLY A 308 -1.04 -2.71 18.90
N PRO A 309 -1.93 -2.48 19.87
CA PRO A 309 -2.97 -1.44 19.78
C PRO A 309 -2.34 -0.07 19.50
N GLY A 310 -2.84 0.63 18.48
CA GLY A 310 -2.30 1.93 18.06
C GLY A 310 -1.17 1.86 17.02
N GLY A 311 -0.68 0.69 16.66
CA GLY A 311 0.39 0.52 15.66
C GLY A 311 0.09 1.19 14.32
N ARG A 312 -1.18 1.28 13.92
CA ARG A 312 -1.62 1.95 12.69
C ARG A 312 -1.26 3.45 12.65
N LYS A 313 -1.22 4.11 13.79
CA LYS A 313 -0.80 5.53 13.90
C LYS A 313 0.71 5.70 13.98
N ARG A 314 1.45 4.65 14.34
CA ARG A 314 2.90 4.68 14.51
C ARG A 314 3.68 4.36 13.25
N VAL A 315 3.08 3.64 12.31
CA VAL A 315 3.72 3.25 11.05
C VAL A 315 3.03 3.94 9.89
N LEU A 316 3.79 4.62 9.06
CA LEU A 316 3.31 5.34 7.88
C LEU A 316 3.80 4.67 6.60
N PRO A 317 2.91 4.08 5.79
CA PRO A 317 3.23 3.75 4.41
C PRO A 317 3.32 5.02 3.58
N LEU A 318 4.40 5.18 2.83
CA LEU A 318 4.64 6.30 1.92
C LEU A 318 4.98 5.75 0.54
N LEU A 319 4.14 6.04 -0.44
CA LEU A 319 4.35 5.63 -1.82
C LEU A 319 4.54 6.84 -2.72
N VAL A 320 5.62 6.86 -3.49
CA VAL A 320 5.94 7.92 -4.44
C VAL A 320 5.82 7.40 -5.86
N HIS A 321 4.86 7.93 -6.58
CA HIS A 321 4.43 7.50 -7.90
C HIS A 321 4.82 8.51 -8.98
N GLY A 322 5.02 8.04 -10.21
CA GLY A 322 4.91 8.89 -11.39
C GLY A 322 3.48 8.94 -11.89
N ASP A 323 3.05 10.05 -12.48
CA ASP A 323 1.67 10.25 -12.95
C ASP A 323 1.20 9.20 -13.97
N ALA A 324 2.03 8.87 -14.94
CA ALA A 324 1.69 7.87 -15.96
C ALA A 324 1.55 6.46 -15.37
N ALA A 325 2.39 6.12 -14.38
CA ALA A 325 2.34 4.83 -13.70
C ALA A 325 1.14 4.74 -12.76
N PHE A 326 0.86 5.78 -11.99
CA PHE A 326 -0.30 5.83 -11.08
C PHE A 326 -1.62 5.67 -11.84
N ALA A 327 -1.77 6.34 -12.99
CA ALA A 327 -2.97 6.22 -13.82
C ALA A 327 -3.05 4.89 -14.58
N GLY A 328 -1.90 4.30 -14.97
CA GLY A 328 -1.85 3.22 -15.96
C GLY A 328 -1.63 1.82 -15.40
N GLN A 329 -1.00 1.66 -14.24
CA GLN A 329 -0.68 0.36 -13.66
C GLN A 329 -1.86 -0.18 -12.82
N GLY A 330 -2.41 -1.33 -13.23
CA GLY A 330 -3.58 -1.93 -12.54
C GLY A 330 -3.34 -2.26 -11.07
N VAL A 331 -2.10 -2.52 -10.68
CA VAL A 331 -1.73 -2.79 -9.28
C VAL A 331 -2.05 -1.60 -8.35
N ILE A 332 -2.11 -0.37 -8.85
CA ILE A 332 -2.54 0.80 -8.08
C ILE A 332 -3.98 0.61 -7.58
N ALA A 333 -4.92 0.30 -8.46
CA ALA A 333 -6.31 0.07 -8.08
C ALA A 333 -6.45 -1.11 -7.09
N GLU A 334 -5.65 -2.15 -7.25
CA GLU A 334 -5.63 -3.28 -6.34
C GLU A 334 -5.11 -2.89 -4.95
N VAL A 335 -4.02 -2.12 -4.86
CA VAL A 335 -3.44 -1.61 -3.60
C VAL A 335 -4.40 -0.66 -2.90
N LEU A 336 -5.01 0.27 -3.63
CA LEU A 336 -6.06 1.15 -3.10
C LEU A 336 -7.20 0.32 -2.50
N ASN A 337 -7.64 -0.74 -3.18
CA ASN A 337 -8.70 -1.61 -2.68
C ASN A 337 -8.31 -2.38 -1.40
N LEU A 338 -7.03 -2.68 -1.18
CA LEU A 338 -6.55 -3.32 0.06
C LEU A 338 -6.66 -2.42 1.30
N SER A 339 -6.69 -1.11 1.14
CA SER A 339 -6.43 -0.13 2.21
C SER A 339 -7.35 -0.23 3.43
N GLN A 340 -8.61 -0.67 3.24
CA GLN A 340 -9.60 -0.81 4.31
C GLN A 340 -10.09 -2.25 4.50
N VAL A 341 -9.58 -3.21 3.72
CA VAL A 341 -9.96 -4.61 3.83
C VAL A 341 -9.29 -5.26 5.04
N ASP A 342 -10.08 -5.99 5.84
CA ASP A 342 -9.56 -6.68 7.02
C ASP A 342 -8.41 -7.63 6.65
N GLY A 343 -7.38 -7.63 7.47
CA GLY A 343 -6.14 -8.38 7.22
C GLY A 343 -5.09 -7.63 6.40
N TYR A 344 -5.47 -6.58 5.64
CA TYR A 344 -4.58 -5.81 4.76
C TYR A 344 -4.41 -4.35 5.15
N GLN A 345 -5.32 -3.81 5.95
CA GLN A 345 -5.35 -2.41 6.36
C GLN A 345 -3.99 -1.89 6.82
N SER A 346 -3.57 -0.77 6.23
CA SER A 346 -2.31 -0.09 6.51
C SER A 346 -2.43 1.08 7.50
N GLY A 347 -3.65 1.44 7.91
CA GLY A 347 -3.91 2.65 8.71
C GLY A 347 -3.88 3.94 7.90
N GLY A 348 -4.01 3.83 6.58
CA GLY A 348 -3.93 4.90 5.60
C GLY A 348 -2.52 5.06 5.00
N THR A 349 -2.45 5.08 3.68
CA THR A 349 -1.24 5.31 2.92
C THR A 349 -1.16 6.76 2.49
N PHE A 350 0.03 7.35 2.58
CA PHE A 350 0.31 8.64 1.97
C PHE A 350 0.83 8.39 0.55
N HIS A 351 0.03 8.74 -0.45
CA HIS A 351 0.39 8.66 -1.85
C HIS A 351 0.90 10.02 -2.33
N LEU A 352 2.14 10.08 -2.74
CA LEU A 352 2.75 11.25 -3.39
C LEU A 352 2.84 10.96 -4.89
N VAL A 353 2.10 11.68 -5.70
CA VAL A 353 2.20 11.59 -7.17
C VAL A 353 3.05 12.74 -7.69
N LEU A 354 4.25 12.44 -8.17
CA LEU A 354 5.12 13.40 -8.83
C LEU A 354 4.73 13.48 -10.31
N ASN A 355 3.82 14.41 -10.62
CA ASN A 355 3.26 14.57 -11.95
C ASN A 355 4.13 15.50 -12.79
N ASN A 356 5.04 14.93 -13.54
CA ASN A 356 5.90 15.68 -14.46
C ASN A 356 5.31 15.85 -15.88
N GLN A 357 4.04 15.47 -16.05
CA GLN A 357 3.23 15.69 -17.25
C GLN A 357 3.73 14.92 -18.49
N ILE A 358 4.57 13.88 -18.30
CA ILE A 358 5.05 13.04 -19.38
C ILE A 358 5.43 11.64 -18.90
N GLY A 359 4.95 10.60 -19.55
CA GLY A 359 5.35 9.21 -19.32
C GLY A 359 6.39 8.77 -20.34
N PHE A 360 7.69 8.83 -20.02
CA PHE A 360 8.80 8.65 -20.93
C PHE A 360 8.73 9.64 -22.12
N THR A 361 7.98 9.32 -23.18
CA THR A 361 7.72 10.17 -24.35
C THR A 361 6.21 10.38 -24.60
N THR A 362 5.34 9.87 -23.72
CA THR A 362 3.89 9.88 -23.90
C THR A 362 3.25 11.03 -23.11
N GLU A 363 2.55 11.90 -23.80
CA GLU A 363 1.80 13.01 -23.21
C GLU A 363 0.54 12.52 -22.47
N PRO A 364 0.03 13.27 -21.47
CA PRO A 364 -1.17 12.92 -20.73
C PRO A 364 -2.38 12.61 -21.60
N ALA A 365 -2.60 13.32 -22.69
CA ALA A 365 -3.71 13.12 -23.61
C ALA A 365 -3.68 11.73 -24.30
N HIS A 366 -2.50 11.09 -24.39
CA HIS A 366 -2.31 9.76 -24.94
C HIS A 366 -2.12 8.70 -23.85
N ALA A 367 -1.93 9.11 -22.60
CA ALA A 367 -1.61 8.21 -21.48
C ALA A 367 -2.84 7.84 -20.63
N ARG A 368 -3.86 8.71 -20.55
CA ARG A 368 -5.05 8.50 -19.72
C ARG A 368 -6.29 9.16 -20.30
N SER A 369 -7.44 8.59 -19.97
CA SER A 369 -8.77 9.14 -20.35
C SER A 369 -9.29 10.17 -19.36
N THR A 370 -8.68 10.29 -18.19
CA THR A 370 -9.12 11.14 -17.09
C THR A 370 -8.39 12.48 -17.09
N LEU A 371 -8.98 13.49 -16.45
CA LEU A 371 -8.37 14.81 -16.30
C LEU A 371 -7.10 14.72 -15.46
N TYR A 372 -7.19 14.09 -14.30
CA TYR A 372 -6.07 13.90 -13.38
C TYR A 372 -5.53 12.47 -13.42
N ALA A 373 -4.25 12.32 -13.19
CA ALA A 373 -3.63 11.01 -13.02
C ALA A 373 -4.19 10.28 -11.78
N THR A 374 -4.67 11.04 -10.82
CA THR A 374 -5.15 10.61 -9.52
C THR A 374 -6.62 10.20 -9.49
N ASP A 375 -7.33 10.29 -10.60
CA ASP A 375 -8.78 9.99 -10.65
C ASP A 375 -9.11 8.56 -10.20
N VAL A 376 -8.20 7.60 -10.36
CA VAL A 376 -8.35 6.24 -9.87
C VAL A 376 -8.51 6.17 -8.34
N ALA A 377 -7.91 7.11 -7.59
CA ALA A 377 -7.98 7.12 -6.13
C ALA A 377 -9.35 7.54 -5.58
N LYS A 378 -10.18 8.19 -6.40
CA LYS A 378 -11.56 8.59 -6.00
C LYS A 378 -12.46 7.41 -5.67
N MET A 379 -12.12 6.19 -6.10
CA MET A 379 -12.84 4.97 -5.71
C MET A 379 -12.89 4.78 -4.19
N LEU A 380 -11.90 5.29 -3.44
CA LEU A 380 -11.82 5.19 -1.98
C LEU A 380 -12.52 6.34 -1.26
N MET A 381 -13.02 7.34 -1.98
CA MET A 381 -13.60 8.55 -1.39
C MET A 381 -12.64 9.23 -0.41
N ILE A 382 -11.42 9.46 -0.84
CA ILE A 382 -10.35 10.11 -0.10
C ILE A 382 -10.01 11.47 -0.72
N PRO A 383 -9.44 12.41 0.04
CA PRO A 383 -9.06 13.71 -0.51
C PRO A 383 -7.86 13.59 -1.45
N VAL A 384 -7.88 14.41 -2.50
CA VAL A 384 -6.78 14.57 -3.44
C VAL A 384 -6.38 16.05 -3.49
N PHE A 385 -5.11 16.34 -3.22
CA PHE A 385 -4.53 17.67 -3.27
C PHE A 385 -3.68 17.81 -4.54
N HIS A 386 -4.03 18.74 -5.42
CA HIS A 386 -3.25 19.08 -6.61
C HIS A 386 -2.46 20.34 -6.32
N VAL A 387 -1.15 20.28 -6.32
CA VAL A 387 -0.31 21.38 -5.86
C VAL A 387 0.69 21.76 -6.95
N ASN A 388 0.88 23.07 -7.14
CA ASN A 388 1.91 23.58 -8.03
C ASN A 388 3.31 23.27 -7.49
N GLY A 389 4.10 22.51 -8.25
CA GLY A 389 5.46 22.14 -7.88
C GLY A 389 6.44 23.29 -7.79
N GLU A 390 6.11 24.48 -8.33
CA GLU A 390 6.92 25.69 -8.18
C GLU A 390 6.51 26.58 -6.99
N ASP A 391 5.51 26.13 -6.19
CA ASP A 391 5.17 26.75 -4.91
C ASP A 391 5.51 25.81 -3.74
N PRO A 392 6.77 25.79 -3.27
CA PRO A 392 7.21 24.85 -2.25
C PRO A 392 6.54 25.09 -0.89
N GLU A 393 6.08 26.29 -0.57
CA GLU A 393 5.31 26.56 0.65
C GLU A 393 3.93 25.91 0.58
N ALA A 394 3.24 25.98 -0.57
CA ALA A 394 1.99 25.30 -0.79
C ALA A 394 2.14 23.77 -0.74
N VAL A 395 3.23 23.25 -1.28
CA VAL A 395 3.56 21.81 -1.23
C VAL A 395 3.74 21.34 0.22
N VAL A 396 4.44 22.08 1.04
CA VAL A 396 4.63 21.80 2.47
C VAL A 396 3.28 21.84 3.22
N HIS A 397 2.48 22.87 2.97
CA HIS A 397 1.16 23.03 3.60
C HIS A 397 0.21 21.87 3.26
N ALA A 398 0.09 21.52 1.99
CA ALA A 398 -0.74 20.41 1.55
C ALA A 398 -0.28 19.08 2.16
N THR A 399 1.03 18.89 2.32
CA THR A 399 1.61 17.71 2.95
C THR A 399 1.21 17.61 4.43
N GLN A 400 1.29 18.70 5.18
CA GLN A 400 0.88 18.73 6.59
C GLN A 400 -0.60 18.40 6.73
N LEU A 401 -1.46 19.03 5.95
CA LEU A 401 -2.90 18.82 5.97
C LEU A 401 -3.27 17.38 5.59
N ALA A 402 -2.64 16.84 4.55
CA ALA A 402 -2.84 15.47 4.11
C ALA A 402 -2.41 14.44 5.18
N LEU A 403 -1.27 14.68 5.83
CA LEU A 403 -0.77 13.80 6.88
C LEU A 403 -1.66 13.84 8.14
N GLU A 404 -2.13 15.02 8.54
CA GLU A 404 -3.08 15.18 9.64
C GLU A 404 -4.41 14.47 9.36
N TYR A 405 -4.93 14.58 8.13
CA TYR A 405 -6.11 13.84 7.70
C TYR A 405 -5.91 12.32 7.84
N ARG A 406 -4.78 11.80 7.34
CA ARG A 406 -4.42 10.39 7.47
C ARG A 406 -4.37 9.95 8.94
N GLN A 407 -3.74 10.72 9.80
CA GLN A 407 -3.61 10.39 11.23
C GLN A 407 -4.93 10.47 11.97
N GLN A 408 -5.81 11.38 11.57
CA GLN A 408 -7.14 11.55 12.16
C GLN A 408 -8.08 10.41 11.78
N PHE A 409 -8.14 10.06 10.49
CA PHE A 409 -9.19 9.17 9.95
C PHE A 409 -8.69 7.77 9.60
N ALA A 410 -7.39 7.51 9.66
CA ALA A 410 -6.78 6.25 9.22
C ALA A 410 -7.20 5.86 7.79
N ARG A 411 -7.25 6.84 6.89
CA ARG A 411 -7.58 6.72 5.47
C ARG A 411 -6.38 7.11 4.62
N ASP A 412 -6.36 6.59 3.42
CA ASP A 412 -5.39 7.00 2.43
C ASP A 412 -5.60 8.46 2.04
N VAL A 413 -4.56 9.09 1.53
CA VAL A 413 -4.57 10.47 1.07
C VAL A 413 -3.63 10.59 -0.13
N VAL A 414 -3.97 11.46 -1.07
CA VAL A 414 -3.15 11.70 -2.25
C VAL A 414 -2.72 13.16 -2.31
N VAL A 415 -1.42 13.39 -2.48
CA VAL A 415 -0.85 14.69 -2.83
C VAL A 415 -0.20 14.55 -4.20
N GLU A 416 -0.73 15.24 -5.18
CA GLU A 416 -0.19 15.31 -6.52
C GLU A 416 0.58 16.64 -6.67
N VAL A 417 1.89 16.54 -6.86
CA VAL A 417 2.75 17.69 -7.16
C VAL A 417 2.89 17.80 -8.66
N ILE A 418 2.24 18.78 -9.26
CA ILE A 418 2.29 19.03 -10.70
C ILE A 418 3.53 19.85 -10.99
N CYS A 419 4.44 19.26 -11.74
CA CYS A 419 5.76 19.79 -12.03
C CYS A 419 6.15 19.49 -13.49
N TYR A 420 7.43 19.45 -13.77
CA TYR A 420 7.94 19.06 -15.08
C TYR A 420 9.24 18.26 -14.91
N ARG A 421 9.68 17.62 -15.96
CA ARG A 421 10.96 16.94 -16.05
C ARG A 421 11.91 17.80 -16.87
N ARG A 422 12.96 18.33 -16.26
CA ARG A 422 13.86 19.29 -16.91
C ARG A 422 14.67 18.68 -18.05
N TYR A 423 15.13 17.45 -17.88
CA TYR A 423 15.95 16.73 -18.88
C TYR A 423 15.15 15.56 -19.48
N GLY A 424 15.79 14.71 -20.29
CA GLY A 424 15.19 13.50 -20.83
C GLY A 424 14.80 12.48 -19.77
N HIS A 425 14.29 11.35 -20.20
CA HIS A 425 13.96 10.25 -19.27
C HIS A 425 15.20 9.84 -18.46
N ASN A 426 16.34 9.78 -19.12
CA ASN A 426 17.67 9.66 -18.53
C ASN A 426 18.66 10.52 -19.37
N GLU A 427 19.97 10.47 -19.04
CA GLU A 427 21.00 11.31 -19.69
C GLU A 427 21.17 11.05 -21.19
N GLY A 428 20.79 9.89 -21.69
CA GLY A 428 20.92 9.54 -23.12
C GLY A 428 19.69 9.92 -23.94
N ASP A 429 18.66 10.50 -23.33
CA ASP A 429 17.40 10.83 -23.98
C ASP A 429 17.30 12.34 -24.29
N GLU A 430 16.98 12.68 -25.54
CA GLU A 430 16.72 14.04 -25.98
C GLU A 430 15.20 14.26 -26.14
N PRO A 431 14.56 14.84 -25.13
CA PRO A 431 13.10 14.93 -25.06
C PRO A 431 12.51 15.90 -26.11
N ALA A 432 13.30 16.83 -26.65
CA ALA A 432 12.84 17.75 -27.67
C ALA A 432 12.52 17.04 -29.01
N PHE A 433 12.97 15.78 -29.19
CA PHE A 433 12.60 15.01 -30.36
C PHE A 433 11.10 14.71 -30.43
N THR A 434 10.45 14.55 -29.27
CA THR A 434 9.04 14.21 -29.19
C THR A 434 8.17 15.34 -28.64
N GLN A 435 8.67 16.16 -27.70
CA GLN A 435 7.93 17.26 -27.07
C GLN A 435 8.65 18.61 -27.21
N PRO A 436 8.90 19.13 -28.42
CA PRO A 436 9.71 20.33 -28.62
C PRO A 436 9.14 21.58 -27.94
N LEU A 437 7.83 21.80 -28.00
CA LEU A 437 7.18 22.98 -27.43
C LEU A 437 7.18 22.95 -25.89
N MET A 438 6.98 21.80 -25.29
CA MET A 438 7.05 21.63 -23.83
C MET A 438 8.47 21.93 -23.35
N TYR A 439 9.48 21.38 -23.99
CA TYR A 439 10.88 21.57 -23.59
C TYR A 439 11.43 22.95 -23.95
N GLU A 440 10.84 23.65 -24.90
CA GLU A 440 11.13 25.07 -25.10
C GLU A 440 10.69 25.91 -23.87
N ARG A 441 9.49 25.67 -23.35
CA ARG A 441 9.00 26.32 -22.13
C ARG A 441 9.85 25.95 -20.92
N ILE A 442 10.20 24.66 -20.75
CA ILE A 442 11.03 24.18 -19.63
C ILE A 442 12.41 24.84 -19.62
N ARG A 443 13.06 24.97 -20.80
CA ARG A 443 14.38 25.64 -20.91
C ARG A 443 14.36 27.10 -20.49
N GLN A 444 13.23 27.77 -20.60
CA GLN A 444 13.07 29.17 -20.18
C GLN A 444 12.85 29.33 -18.67
N ARG A 445 12.59 28.22 -17.95
CA ARG A 445 12.34 28.26 -16.50
C ARG A 445 13.65 28.24 -15.72
N PRO A 446 13.87 29.15 -14.77
CA PRO A 446 14.97 29.03 -13.81
C PRO A 446 14.82 27.76 -12.95
N PRO A 447 15.87 27.26 -12.30
CA PRO A 447 15.76 26.24 -11.26
C PRO A 447 14.85 26.70 -10.12
N LEU A 448 14.11 25.74 -9.50
CA LEU A 448 13.12 26.09 -8.48
C LEU A 448 13.73 26.85 -7.27
N HIS A 449 14.94 26.47 -6.84
CA HIS A 449 15.59 27.16 -5.72
C HIS A 449 15.89 28.63 -6.03
N GLU A 450 16.19 29.00 -7.29
CA GLU A 450 16.38 30.39 -7.71
C GLU A 450 15.04 31.15 -7.70
N ILE A 451 13.95 30.53 -8.24
CA ILE A 451 12.62 31.15 -8.23
C ILE A 451 12.18 31.42 -6.79
N TYR A 452 12.42 30.48 -5.89
CA TYR A 452 12.03 30.63 -4.49
C TYR A 452 12.94 31.62 -3.74
N ALA A 453 14.25 31.62 -4.01
CA ALA A 453 15.18 32.61 -3.47
C ALA A 453 14.81 34.07 -3.83
N GLU A 454 14.45 34.30 -5.11
CA GLU A 454 13.96 35.61 -5.55
C GLU A 454 12.69 36.04 -4.81
N ARG A 455 11.77 35.12 -4.55
CA ARG A 455 10.56 35.38 -3.75
C ARG A 455 10.93 35.77 -2.32
N LEU A 456 11.83 35.02 -1.66
CA LEU A 456 12.28 35.33 -0.31
C LEU A 456 12.97 36.71 -0.20
N ILE A 457 13.80 37.07 -1.18
CA ILE A 457 14.45 38.40 -1.25
C ILE A 457 13.38 39.50 -1.38
N LYS A 458 12.39 39.34 -2.24
CA LYS A 458 11.27 40.29 -2.36
C LYS A 458 10.47 40.40 -1.06
N ASP A 459 10.37 39.36 -0.29
CA ASP A 459 9.72 39.35 1.02
C ASP A 459 10.62 39.83 2.17
N GLY A 460 11.85 40.25 1.88
CA GLY A 460 12.76 40.94 2.84
C GLY A 460 13.85 40.05 3.45
N VAL A 461 14.02 38.81 3.01
CA VAL A 461 15.15 37.98 3.46
C VAL A 461 16.46 38.48 2.90
N ASP A 462 17.52 38.54 3.75
CA ASP A 462 18.83 39.01 3.35
C ASP A 462 19.47 38.09 2.28
N PRO A 463 19.81 38.64 1.10
CA PRO A 463 20.47 37.84 0.03
C PRO A 463 21.78 37.19 0.47
N SER A 464 22.47 37.74 1.47
CA SER A 464 23.72 37.17 1.97
C SER A 464 23.50 35.81 2.68
N GLN A 465 22.38 35.66 3.39
CA GLN A 465 22.02 34.39 4.02
C GLN A 465 21.73 33.32 2.97
N ILE A 466 20.97 33.66 1.92
CA ILE A 466 20.64 32.77 0.82
C ILE A 466 21.91 32.25 0.13
N LYS A 467 22.86 33.16 -0.16
CA LYS A 467 24.13 32.79 -0.78
C LYS A 467 25.02 31.94 0.12
N ALA A 468 24.97 32.20 1.43
CA ALA A 468 25.74 31.40 2.39
C ALA A 468 25.26 29.96 2.44
N LEU A 469 23.94 29.69 2.41
CA LEU A 469 23.35 28.36 2.35
C LEU A 469 23.74 27.62 1.07
N GLU A 470 23.76 28.33 -0.06
CA GLU A 470 24.17 27.76 -1.35
C GLU A 470 25.64 27.35 -1.35
N GLN A 471 26.51 28.22 -0.82
CA GLN A 471 27.93 27.94 -0.72
C GLN A 471 28.23 26.77 0.22
N GLU A 472 27.59 26.73 1.39
CA GLU A 472 27.70 25.61 2.33
C GLU A 472 27.38 24.27 1.66
N THR A 473 26.31 24.23 0.84
CA THR A 473 25.90 23.02 0.11
C THR A 473 26.94 22.65 -0.95
N ALA A 474 27.43 23.61 -1.71
CA ALA A 474 28.46 23.40 -2.75
C ALA A 474 29.77 22.86 -2.12
N ASP A 475 30.22 23.45 -1.03
CA ASP A 475 31.42 23.03 -0.32
C ASP A 475 31.28 21.61 0.23
N THR A 476 30.11 21.28 0.76
CA THR A 476 29.81 19.91 1.25
C THR A 476 29.94 18.87 0.14
N LEU A 477 29.43 19.16 -1.06
CA LEU A 477 29.50 18.25 -2.20
C LEU A 477 30.93 18.03 -2.69
N GLU A 478 31.73 19.10 -2.77
CA GLU A 478 33.15 18.99 -3.19
C GLU A 478 33.98 18.22 -2.15
N LEU A 479 33.77 18.47 -0.85
CA LEU A 479 34.44 17.73 0.23
C LEU A 479 34.10 16.24 0.20
N ALA A 480 32.84 15.90 0.00
CA ALA A 480 32.40 14.51 -0.08
C ALA A 480 32.96 13.77 -1.31
N LEU A 481 33.26 14.47 -2.41
CA LEU A 481 33.85 13.86 -3.60
C LEU A 481 35.29 13.35 -3.35
N GLU A 482 36.01 14.01 -2.46
CA GLU A 482 37.40 13.69 -2.08
C GLU A 482 37.48 12.73 -0.91
N ALA A 483 36.38 12.55 -0.16
CA ALA A 483 36.33 11.68 1.01
C ALA A 483 36.28 10.19 0.64
N GLU A 484 36.86 9.36 1.50
CA GLU A 484 36.76 7.91 1.38
C GLU A 484 35.37 7.40 1.82
N PRO A 485 34.81 6.38 1.15
CA PRO A 485 33.53 5.80 1.52
C PRO A 485 33.53 5.27 2.95
N VAL A 486 32.46 5.53 3.68
CA VAL A 486 32.29 5.04 5.05
C VAL A 486 31.46 3.77 5.09
N ASN A 487 31.77 2.87 6.01
CA ASN A 487 31.00 1.65 6.22
C ASN A 487 29.71 1.98 6.97
N GLN A 488 28.61 2.15 6.24
CA GLN A 488 27.29 2.39 6.80
C GLN A 488 26.51 1.08 6.87
N ARG A 489 26.15 0.66 8.07
CA ARG A 489 25.29 -0.50 8.29
C ARG A 489 23.81 -0.13 8.12
N ASP A 490 23.07 -0.97 7.41
CA ASP A 490 21.60 -0.86 7.28
C ASP A 490 20.95 -1.29 8.60
N VAL A 491 20.44 -0.34 9.38
CA VAL A 491 20.12 -0.53 10.81
C VAL A 491 18.85 -1.38 11.01
N GLY A 492 17.83 -1.22 10.20
CA GLY A 492 16.50 -1.77 10.49
C GLY A 492 16.30 -3.22 10.16
N PHE A 493 16.93 -3.70 9.09
CA PHE A 493 16.77 -5.08 8.62
C PHE A 493 17.57 -6.07 9.48
N GLN A 494 18.72 -5.69 9.93
CA GLN A 494 19.65 -6.58 10.65
C GLN A 494 19.09 -7.07 12.00
N ALA A 495 18.32 -6.27 12.73
CA ALA A 495 17.83 -6.63 14.06
C ALA A 495 16.88 -7.85 14.04
N LYS A 496 15.90 -7.89 13.14
CA LYS A 496 14.94 -8.99 13.02
C LYS A 496 15.56 -10.23 12.38
N TRP A 497 16.49 -10.04 11.44
CA TRP A 497 17.13 -11.10 10.68
C TRP A 497 18.46 -11.56 11.29
N ALA A 498 18.94 -10.94 12.37
CA ALA A 498 20.21 -11.25 13.00
C ALA A 498 20.37 -12.74 13.42
N LYS A 499 19.26 -13.41 13.70
CA LYS A 499 19.23 -14.83 14.08
C LYS A 499 19.08 -15.78 12.89
N VAL A 500 18.85 -15.25 11.70
CA VAL A 500 18.62 -16.02 10.48
C VAL A 500 19.94 -16.10 9.70
N GLN A 501 20.38 -17.32 9.40
CA GLN A 501 21.59 -17.53 8.59
C GLN A 501 21.33 -17.09 7.14
N ARG A 502 22.33 -16.44 6.55
CA ARG A 502 22.27 -16.03 5.14
C ARG A 502 22.50 -17.20 4.20
N GLU A 503 23.43 -18.07 4.55
CA GLU A 503 23.81 -19.19 3.73
C GLU A 503 22.83 -20.36 3.89
N TYR A 504 22.58 -21.03 2.77
CA TYR A 504 21.82 -22.27 2.77
C TYR A 504 22.68 -23.40 3.35
N THR A 505 22.07 -24.18 4.25
CA THR A 505 22.66 -25.43 4.75
C THR A 505 21.64 -26.57 4.54
N PRO A 506 22.08 -27.77 4.22
CA PRO A 506 21.21 -28.93 3.98
C PRO A 506 20.60 -29.50 5.26
N ASP A 507 20.54 -28.76 6.34
CA ASP A 507 20.04 -29.15 7.64
C ASP A 507 18.66 -29.78 7.61
N GLN A 508 18.49 -30.82 8.36
CA GLN A 508 17.23 -31.51 8.58
C GLN A 508 16.80 -31.31 10.05
N PRO A 509 16.08 -30.25 10.37
CA PRO A 509 15.62 -29.99 11.72
C PRO A 509 14.62 -31.06 12.16
N LYS A 510 14.52 -31.29 13.48
CA LYS A 510 13.46 -32.14 14.04
C LYS A 510 12.11 -31.47 13.82
N THR A 511 11.27 -32.10 13.01
CA THR A 511 9.91 -31.66 12.69
C THR A 511 8.81 -32.52 13.28
N ALA A 512 9.18 -33.70 13.79
CA ALA A 512 8.31 -34.62 14.50
C ALA A 512 7.74 -34.01 15.78
N VAL A 513 6.53 -34.38 16.16
CA VAL A 513 5.83 -33.94 17.36
C VAL A 513 5.22 -35.11 18.06
N ASP A 514 5.42 -35.23 19.35
CA ASP A 514 4.91 -36.28 20.18
C ASP A 514 3.44 -36.64 19.90
N ALA A 515 3.11 -37.93 19.79
CA ALA A 515 1.79 -38.42 19.40
C ALA A 515 0.68 -37.95 20.37
N GLU A 516 0.96 -37.92 21.67
CA GLU A 516 -0.02 -37.48 22.67
C GLU A 516 -0.28 -35.99 22.53
N ARG A 517 0.74 -35.19 22.17
CA ARG A 517 0.60 -33.78 21.87
C ARG A 517 -0.31 -33.59 20.65
N LEU A 518 -0.13 -34.37 19.61
CA LEU A 518 -0.98 -34.32 18.40
C LEU A 518 -2.43 -34.67 18.72
N ARG A 519 -2.69 -35.69 19.56
CA ARG A 519 -4.05 -36.02 20.04
C ARG A 519 -4.68 -34.84 20.80
N THR A 520 -3.96 -34.30 21.77
CA THR A 520 -4.43 -33.18 22.58
C THR A 520 -4.82 -31.95 21.73
N LEU A 521 -3.99 -31.60 20.75
CA LEU A 521 -4.27 -30.49 19.84
C LEU A 521 -5.44 -30.79 18.92
N THR A 522 -5.58 -32.03 18.45
CA THR A 522 -6.72 -32.47 17.66
C THR A 522 -8.02 -32.33 18.42
N ASP A 523 -8.09 -32.78 19.67
CA ASP A 523 -9.27 -32.65 20.50
C ASP A 523 -9.70 -31.20 20.65
N LYS A 524 -8.74 -30.28 20.89
CA LYS A 524 -9.00 -28.84 21.04
C LYS A 524 -9.50 -28.19 19.73
N MET A 525 -8.84 -28.45 18.60
CA MET A 525 -9.23 -27.83 17.33
C MET A 525 -10.51 -28.42 16.72
N THR A 526 -10.96 -29.60 17.16
CA THR A 526 -12.18 -30.24 16.68
C THR A 526 -13.37 -30.11 17.64
N SER A 527 -13.20 -29.40 18.77
CA SER A 527 -14.22 -29.19 19.79
C SER A 527 -14.58 -27.70 19.90
N PRO A 528 -15.42 -27.18 19.02
CA PRO A 528 -15.91 -25.80 19.14
C PRO A 528 -16.75 -25.64 20.43
N PRO A 529 -16.96 -24.42 20.92
CA PRO A 529 -17.78 -24.16 22.11
C PRO A 529 -19.18 -24.73 21.96
N ALA A 530 -19.77 -25.22 23.05
CA ALA A 530 -21.11 -25.81 23.05
C ALA A 530 -22.22 -24.84 22.59
N THR A 531 -21.97 -23.54 22.69
CA THR A 531 -22.88 -22.49 22.23
C THR A 531 -22.71 -22.15 20.74
N PHE A 532 -21.80 -22.80 20.01
CA PHE A 532 -21.53 -22.56 18.60
C PHE A 532 -22.23 -23.61 17.74
N HIS A 533 -23.08 -23.16 16.83
CA HIS A 533 -23.92 -24.05 15.99
C HIS A 533 -23.19 -24.42 14.69
N VAL A 534 -22.45 -25.52 14.75
CA VAL A 534 -21.69 -26.02 13.61
C VAL A 534 -22.61 -26.65 12.55
N HIS A 535 -22.36 -26.37 11.28
CA HIS A 535 -23.06 -27.02 10.18
C HIS A 535 -22.87 -28.56 10.25
N PRO A 536 -23.94 -29.40 10.11
CA PRO A 536 -23.87 -30.85 10.34
C PRO A 536 -22.79 -31.58 9.54
N LYS A 537 -22.55 -31.18 8.27
CA LYS A 537 -21.46 -31.76 7.45
C LYS A 537 -20.07 -31.41 7.98
N ILE A 538 -19.92 -30.23 8.56
CA ILE A 538 -18.65 -29.81 9.14
C ILE A 538 -18.42 -30.51 10.49
N ALA A 539 -19.47 -30.67 11.30
CA ALA A 539 -19.39 -31.46 12.54
C ALA A 539 -18.88 -32.88 12.26
N LYS A 540 -19.43 -33.56 11.24
CA LYS A 540 -18.93 -34.86 10.79
C LYS A 540 -17.49 -34.85 10.29
N LEU A 541 -17.07 -33.77 9.66
CA LEU A 541 -15.66 -33.61 9.24
C LEU A 541 -14.73 -33.51 10.45
N LEU A 542 -15.11 -32.71 11.45
CA LEU A 542 -14.33 -32.54 12.68
C LEU A 542 -14.24 -33.85 13.47
N GLU A 543 -15.34 -34.62 13.54
CA GLU A 543 -15.39 -35.95 14.16
C GLU A 543 -14.42 -36.91 13.47
N ARG A 544 -14.49 -37.04 12.14
CA ARG A 544 -13.56 -37.89 11.38
C ARG A 544 -12.09 -37.50 11.56
N ARG A 545 -11.79 -36.21 11.66
CA ARG A 545 -10.41 -35.72 11.94
C ARG A 545 -9.95 -36.16 13.32
N ARG A 546 -10.82 -36.12 14.31
CA ARG A 546 -10.55 -36.63 15.67
C ARG A 546 -10.33 -38.11 15.69
N GLU A 547 -11.22 -38.90 15.07
CA GLU A 547 -11.13 -40.33 14.96
C GLU A 547 -9.83 -40.79 14.32
N ALA A 548 -9.46 -40.20 13.16
CA ALA A 548 -8.25 -40.53 12.45
C ALA A 548 -6.96 -40.37 13.31
N VAL A 549 -6.90 -39.31 14.12
CA VAL A 549 -5.73 -39.10 15.01
C VAL A 549 -5.80 -40.04 16.24
N SER A 550 -7.01 -40.30 16.78
CA SER A 550 -7.22 -41.22 17.89
C SER A 550 -6.87 -42.65 17.52
N GLU A 551 -7.31 -43.11 16.34
CA GLU A 551 -7.04 -44.46 15.80
C GLU A 551 -5.60 -44.58 15.27
N GLY A 552 -4.90 -43.45 15.05
CA GLY A 552 -3.55 -43.41 14.58
C GLY A 552 -3.38 -43.60 13.07
N SER A 553 -4.47 -43.55 12.29
CA SER A 553 -4.45 -43.76 10.83
C SER A 553 -5.54 -42.96 10.12
N GLY A 554 -5.40 -42.75 8.82
CA GLY A 554 -6.40 -42.05 8.03
C GLY A 554 -6.33 -40.54 8.12
N ILE A 555 -5.20 -39.94 8.55
CA ILE A 555 -4.97 -38.49 8.62
C ILE A 555 -4.90 -37.98 7.21
N ASP A 556 -5.92 -37.19 6.82
CA ASP A 556 -6.01 -36.58 5.51
C ASP A 556 -5.16 -35.29 5.40
N TRP A 557 -5.10 -34.72 4.20
CA TRP A 557 -4.31 -33.53 3.89
C TRP A 557 -4.70 -32.32 4.74
N GLY A 558 -6.01 -32.03 4.85
CA GLY A 558 -6.50 -30.89 5.62
C GLY A 558 -6.26 -31.04 7.12
N ASN A 559 -6.29 -32.26 7.63
CA ASN A 559 -5.98 -32.55 9.03
C ASN A 559 -4.48 -32.37 9.33
N ALA A 560 -3.60 -32.90 8.46
CA ALA A 560 -2.16 -32.73 8.58
C ALA A 560 -1.73 -31.25 8.50
N GLU A 561 -2.32 -30.47 7.59
CA GLU A 561 -2.12 -29.02 7.50
C GLU A 561 -2.53 -28.31 8.81
N ALA A 562 -3.72 -28.61 9.32
CA ALA A 562 -4.21 -28.02 10.56
C ALA A 562 -3.34 -28.39 11.77
N LEU A 563 -2.84 -29.64 11.84
CA LEU A 563 -1.91 -30.08 12.87
C LEU A 563 -0.54 -29.38 12.77
N ALA A 564 -0.03 -29.16 11.54
CA ALA A 564 1.18 -28.39 11.36
C ALA A 564 1.03 -26.97 11.92
N PHE A 565 -0.07 -26.30 11.59
CA PHE A 565 -0.36 -24.98 12.14
C PHE A 565 -0.54 -25.02 13.66
N ALA A 566 -1.33 -25.94 14.19
CA ALA A 566 -1.59 -26.06 15.62
C ALA A 566 -0.31 -26.24 16.44
N THR A 567 0.59 -27.10 15.96
CA THR A 567 1.87 -27.35 16.63
C THR A 567 2.79 -26.12 16.58
N LEU A 568 2.85 -25.41 15.45
CA LEU A 568 3.64 -24.20 15.31
C LEU A 568 3.13 -23.07 16.21
N LEU A 569 1.82 -22.86 16.26
CA LEU A 569 1.20 -21.83 17.11
C LEU A 569 1.54 -22.04 18.59
N THR A 570 1.49 -23.29 19.06
CA THR A 570 1.84 -23.63 20.45
C THR A 570 3.33 -23.63 20.72
N GLU A 571 4.16 -23.67 19.69
CA GLU A 571 5.61 -23.46 19.72
C GLU A 571 6.00 -21.97 19.52
N GLN A 572 5.07 -21.04 19.70
CA GLN A 572 5.27 -19.59 19.56
C GLN A 572 5.62 -19.11 18.14
N VAL A 573 5.26 -19.85 17.12
CA VAL A 573 5.42 -19.46 15.72
C VAL A 573 4.08 -18.93 15.19
N PRO A 574 3.98 -17.63 14.86
CA PRO A 574 2.76 -17.10 14.26
C PRO A 574 2.54 -17.65 12.86
N VAL A 575 1.27 -17.91 12.53
CA VAL A 575 0.87 -18.41 11.21
C VAL A 575 -0.05 -17.41 10.54
N ARG A 576 0.30 -17.03 9.33
CA ARG A 576 -0.53 -16.21 8.45
C ARG A 576 -0.78 -16.94 7.14
N LEU A 577 -2.06 -17.08 6.79
CA LEU A 577 -2.52 -17.65 5.54
C LEU A 577 -3.47 -16.68 4.84
N SER A 578 -3.18 -16.35 3.62
CA SER A 578 -3.95 -15.41 2.80
C SER A 578 -4.09 -15.93 1.38
N GLY A 579 -5.24 -15.70 0.77
CA GLY A 579 -5.55 -16.10 -0.59
C GLY A 579 -7.05 -16.14 -0.83
N GLN A 580 -7.46 -16.32 -2.08
CA GLN A 580 -8.87 -16.38 -2.43
C GLN A 580 -9.49 -17.65 -1.84
N ASP A 581 -10.59 -17.50 -1.09
CA ASP A 581 -11.35 -18.59 -0.45
C ASP A 581 -10.55 -19.47 0.54
N CYS A 582 -9.38 -19.04 0.99
CA CYS A 582 -8.47 -19.86 1.79
C CYS A 582 -9.00 -20.23 3.19
N ARG A 583 -9.94 -19.47 3.76
CA ARG A 583 -10.59 -19.84 5.05
C ARG A 583 -11.26 -21.22 4.98
N ARG A 584 -11.96 -21.50 3.88
CA ARG A 584 -12.58 -22.80 3.59
C ARG A 584 -11.61 -23.72 2.87
N GLY A 585 -10.77 -23.18 2.04
CA GLY A 585 -10.02 -23.81 0.97
C GLY A 585 -10.87 -23.93 -0.30
N THR A 586 -10.29 -23.61 -1.46
CA THR A 586 -10.97 -23.68 -2.77
C THR A 586 -11.64 -25.04 -3.00
N PHE A 587 -10.99 -26.10 -2.56
CA PHE A 587 -11.47 -27.49 -2.70
C PHE A 587 -12.27 -27.99 -1.49
N ASN A 588 -12.75 -27.09 -0.60
CA ASN A 588 -13.56 -27.46 0.55
C ASN A 588 -12.85 -28.48 1.50
N HIS A 589 -11.57 -28.28 1.72
CA HIS A 589 -10.72 -29.24 2.47
C HIS A 589 -10.24 -28.69 3.82
N ARG A 590 -10.08 -27.37 3.95
CA ARG A 590 -9.42 -26.76 5.11
C ARG A 590 -10.37 -26.46 6.27
N HIS A 591 -11.34 -25.59 6.07
CA HIS A 591 -12.25 -25.09 7.11
C HIS A 591 -11.52 -24.53 8.33
N ALA A 592 -10.55 -23.62 8.10
CA ALA A 592 -9.82 -22.94 9.16
C ALA A 592 -10.69 -21.96 9.95
N ALA A 593 -11.78 -21.49 9.36
CA ALA A 593 -12.82 -20.72 10.01
C ALA A 593 -14.16 -21.46 9.91
N LEU A 594 -14.86 -21.59 11.03
CA LEU A 594 -16.22 -22.12 11.11
C LEU A 594 -17.21 -20.94 11.16
N VAL A 595 -18.40 -21.15 10.61
CA VAL A 595 -19.48 -20.16 10.59
C VAL A 595 -20.65 -20.69 11.42
N ASP A 596 -21.07 -19.95 12.43
CA ASP A 596 -22.23 -20.30 13.23
C ASP A 596 -23.51 -20.22 12.39
N GLN A 597 -24.30 -21.26 12.43
CA GLN A 597 -25.49 -21.39 11.58
C GLN A 597 -26.67 -20.51 12.03
N GLU A 598 -26.65 -19.96 13.22
CA GLU A 598 -27.72 -19.11 13.75
C GLU A 598 -27.42 -17.61 13.65
N ASN A 599 -26.14 -17.23 13.83
CA ASN A 599 -25.77 -15.81 13.91
C ASN A 599 -24.66 -15.39 12.92
N ALA A 600 -24.18 -16.32 12.11
CA ALA A 600 -23.10 -16.13 11.12
C ALA A 600 -21.75 -15.67 11.72
N GLN A 601 -21.52 -15.78 13.00
CA GLN A 601 -20.24 -15.46 13.62
C GLN A 601 -19.14 -16.43 13.18
N LEU A 602 -17.94 -15.88 13.00
CA LEU A 602 -16.76 -16.67 12.66
C LEU A 602 -16.06 -17.17 13.93
N TYR A 603 -15.72 -18.46 13.92
CA TYR A 603 -14.89 -19.09 14.93
C TYR A 603 -13.65 -19.72 14.27
N PHE A 604 -12.49 -19.42 14.79
CA PHE A 604 -11.21 -19.97 14.34
C PHE A 604 -10.69 -20.98 15.37
N PRO A 605 -10.88 -22.28 15.19
CA PRO A 605 -10.49 -23.28 16.21
C PRO A 605 -9.02 -23.18 16.62
N LEU A 606 -8.14 -22.93 15.66
CA LEU A 606 -6.70 -22.80 15.90
C LEU A 606 -6.30 -21.55 16.72
N ALA A 607 -7.20 -20.61 16.95
CA ALA A 607 -6.92 -19.44 17.78
C ALA A 607 -7.04 -19.73 19.30
N PHE A 608 -7.59 -20.89 19.68
CA PHE A 608 -7.96 -21.18 21.06
C PHE A 608 -7.37 -22.52 21.58
N LEU A 609 -6.19 -22.89 21.08
CA LEU A 609 -5.54 -24.14 21.50
C LEU A 609 -4.96 -24.05 22.90
N GLU A 610 -4.26 -22.94 23.20
CA GLU A 610 -3.59 -22.73 24.48
C GLU A 610 -3.50 -21.25 24.84
N LYS A 611 -3.53 -20.96 26.12
CA LYS A 611 -3.34 -19.58 26.60
C LYS A 611 -1.92 -19.12 26.29
N GLY A 612 -1.81 -17.98 25.62
CA GLY A 612 -0.51 -17.37 25.29
C GLY A 612 0.19 -17.98 24.07
N GLN A 613 -0.49 -18.82 23.28
CA GLN A 613 0.02 -19.28 22.00
C GLN A 613 0.27 -18.11 21.01
N ALA A 614 1.03 -18.35 19.96
CA ALA A 614 1.18 -17.38 18.87
C ALA A 614 -0.13 -17.18 18.09
N PRO A 615 -0.34 -16.01 17.47
CA PRO A 615 -1.57 -15.74 16.72
C PRO A 615 -1.63 -16.49 15.40
N ILE A 616 -2.86 -16.91 15.05
CA ILE A 616 -3.20 -17.35 13.70
C ILE A 616 -4.01 -16.26 12.98
N GLN A 617 -3.69 -16.03 11.72
CA GLN A 617 -4.37 -15.10 10.84
C GLN A 617 -4.74 -15.82 9.54
N VAL A 618 -6.02 -15.92 9.23
CA VAL A 618 -6.51 -16.53 7.99
C VAL A 618 -7.47 -15.57 7.31
N TYR A 619 -7.10 -15.08 6.13
CA TYR A 619 -7.85 -14.08 5.41
C TYR A 619 -8.20 -14.54 4.00
N ASN A 620 -9.48 -14.53 3.66
CA ASN A 620 -9.87 -14.53 2.26
C ASN A 620 -9.45 -13.19 1.67
N SER A 621 -8.63 -13.24 0.64
CA SER A 621 -8.13 -12.04 -0.04
C SER A 621 -9.19 -11.42 -0.95
N ILE A 622 -8.92 -10.20 -1.37
CA ILE A 622 -9.56 -9.63 -2.57
C ILE A 622 -9.18 -10.47 -3.79
N LEU A 623 -9.93 -10.30 -4.89
CA LEU A 623 -9.67 -10.97 -6.16
C LEU A 623 -8.52 -10.28 -6.90
N SER A 624 -7.31 -10.56 -6.46
CA SER A 624 -6.05 -10.06 -7.01
C SER A 624 -4.92 -11.03 -6.67
N GLU A 625 -4.07 -11.32 -7.60
CA GLU A 625 -2.84 -12.09 -7.39
C GLU A 625 -1.65 -11.17 -7.12
N VAL A 626 -1.46 -10.12 -7.93
CA VAL A 626 -0.24 -9.29 -7.84
C VAL A 626 -0.17 -8.50 -6.55
N ALA A 627 -1.24 -7.79 -6.17
CA ALA A 627 -1.21 -7.00 -4.95
C ALA A 627 -1.18 -7.89 -3.70
N VAL A 628 -1.92 -8.99 -3.70
CA VAL A 628 -1.96 -9.89 -2.53
C VAL A 628 -0.65 -10.64 -2.35
N LEU A 629 -0.06 -11.19 -3.42
CA LEU A 629 1.25 -11.85 -3.32
C LEU A 629 2.36 -10.86 -2.95
N GLY A 630 2.36 -9.66 -3.54
CA GLY A 630 3.30 -8.60 -3.18
C GLY A 630 3.18 -8.18 -1.72
N PHE A 631 1.96 -8.08 -1.21
CA PHE A 631 1.69 -7.81 0.19
C PHE A 631 2.23 -8.91 1.11
N GLU A 632 1.93 -10.17 0.83
CA GLU A 632 2.39 -11.29 1.66
C GLU A 632 3.92 -11.45 1.60
N TYR A 633 4.54 -11.17 0.46
CA TYR A 633 5.98 -11.07 0.37
C TYR A 633 6.54 -9.97 1.28
N GLY A 634 5.99 -8.76 1.21
CA GLY A 634 6.38 -7.65 2.08
C GLY A 634 6.17 -7.96 3.57
N TYR A 635 5.05 -8.59 3.92
CA TYR A 635 4.74 -9.03 5.26
C TYR A 635 5.79 -10.04 5.78
N SER A 636 6.15 -11.02 4.97
CA SER A 636 7.12 -12.05 5.32
C SER A 636 8.52 -11.50 5.59
N MET A 637 8.89 -10.39 4.95
CA MET A 637 10.17 -9.71 5.20
C MET A 637 10.28 -9.12 6.61
N GLU A 638 9.16 -8.80 7.24
CA GLU A 638 9.11 -8.22 8.59
C GLU A 638 8.84 -9.27 9.68
N THR A 639 8.56 -10.52 9.29
CA THR A 639 8.21 -11.63 10.19
C THR A 639 9.01 -12.90 9.89
N PRO A 640 10.37 -12.88 10.01
CA PRO A 640 11.22 -14.01 9.67
C PRO A 640 10.97 -15.26 10.55
N GLU A 641 10.40 -15.09 11.73
CA GLU A 641 10.03 -16.15 12.67
C GLU A 641 8.68 -16.80 12.37
N GLY A 642 7.85 -16.21 11.53
CA GLY A 642 6.50 -16.64 11.22
C GLY A 642 6.40 -17.54 9.99
N LEU A 643 5.33 -18.33 9.93
CA LEU A 643 4.92 -19.06 8.74
C LEU A 643 3.93 -18.19 7.97
N ASN A 644 4.37 -17.58 6.87
CA ASN A 644 3.56 -16.71 6.02
C ASN A 644 3.26 -17.45 4.72
N ILE A 645 1.97 -17.61 4.40
CA ILE A 645 1.50 -18.40 3.27
C ILE A 645 0.58 -17.56 2.39
N TRP A 646 0.89 -17.51 1.11
CA TRP A 646 -0.06 -17.11 0.07
C TRP A 646 -0.56 -18.34 -0.68
N GLU A 647 -1.88 -18.49 -0.80
CA GLU A 647 -2.50 -19.56 -1.55
C GLU A 647 -3.18 -19.03 -2.81
N ALA A 648 -2.72 -19.46 -3.96
CA ALA A 648 -3.43 -19.23 -5.21
C ALA A 648 -4.73 -20.04 -5.24
N GLN A 649 -5.80 -19.51 -5.83
CA GLN A 649 -7.03 -20.27 -5.99
C GLN A 649 -6.82 -21.52 -6.87
N PHE A 650 -6.10 -21.36 -7.96
CA PHE A 650 -5.45 -22.40 -8.76
C PHE A 650 -4.02 -21.94 -9.05
N GLY A 651 -3.08 -22.87 -9.11
CA GLY A 651 -1.68 -22.52 -9.30
C GLY A 651 -1.38 -21.83 -10.64
N ASP A 652 -2.18 -22.09 -11.67
CA ASP A 652 -2.05 -21.42 -12.97
C ASP A 652 -2.30 -19.90 -12.87
N PHE A 653 -3.15 -19.46 -11.93
CA PHE A 653 -3.45 -18.03 -11.75
C PHE A 653 -2.29 -17.24 -11.14
N ALA A 654 -1.27 -17.90 -10.62
CA ALA A 654 -0.07 -17.22 -10.13
C ALA A 654 0.65 -16.39 -11.21
N ASN A 655 0.38 -16.64 -12.50
CA ASN A 655 0.92 -15.83 -13.60
C ASN A 655 0.41 -14.37 -13.58
N GLY A 656 -0.75 -14.09 -12.95
CA GLY A 656 -1.23 -12.75 -12.68
C GLY A 656 -0.30 -11.95 -11.75
N ALA A 657 0.56 -12.63 -10.98
CA ALA A 657 1.56 -12.03 -10.10
C ALA A 657 3.00 -12.33 -10.54
N GLN A 658 3.24 -12.67 -11.81
CA GLN A 658 4.56 -13.08 -12.30
C GLN A 658 5.65 -12.04 -12.02
N VAL A 659 5.32 -10.75 -12.06
CA VAL A 659 6.26 -9.67 -11.74
C VAL A 659 6.77 -9.75 -10.29
N ILE A 660 5.94 -10.12 -9.36
CA ILE A 660 6.35 -10.32 -7.95
C ILE A 660 7.22 -11.55 -7.82
N ILE A 661 6.88 -12.63 -8.53
CA ILE A 661 7.65 -13.87 -8.52
C ILE A 661 9.06 -13.63 -9.08
N ASP A 662 9.15 -13.02 -10.27
CA ASP A 662 10.42 -12.83 -10.98
C ASP A 662 11.30 -11.77 -10.33
N GLN A 663 10.71 -10.65 -9.90
CA GLN A 663 11.51 -9.49 -9.49
C GLN A 663 11.81 -9.45 -8.01
N PHE A 664 10.92 -10.00 -7.17
CA PHE A 664 11.07 -9.98 -5.72
C PHE A 664 11.36 -11.37 -5.14
N ILE A 665 10.49 -12.36 -5.35
CA ILE A 665 10.60 -13.67 -4.70
C ILE A 665 11.87 -14.40 -5.15
N SER A 666 12.14 -14.45 -6.45
CA SER A 666 13.31 -15.18 -6.99
C SER A 666 14.62 -14.39 -6.90
N GLY A 667 14.58 -13.05 -7.00
CA GLY A 667 15.77 -12.25 -7.24
C GLY A 667 16.25 -11.39 -6.08
N SER A 668 15.43 -11.13 -5.06
CA SER A 668 15.75 -10.11 -4.03
C SER A 668 16.90 -10.51 -3.12
N GLY A 669 17.11 -11.80 -2.89
CA GLY A 669 18.24 -12.30 -2.12
C GLY A 669 19.57 -11.90 -2.75
N THR A 670 19.71 -12.17 -4.03
CA THR A 670 20.93 -11.89 -4.81
C THR A 670 21.08 -10.40 -5.08
N LYS A 671 20.01 -9.73 -5.57
CA LYS A 671 20.08 -8.30 -5.96
C LYS A 671 20.26 -7.35 -4.76
N TRP A 672 19.56 -7.60 -3.67
CA TRP A 672 19.39 -6.62 -2.57
C TRP A 672 19.72 -7.16 -1.18
N ASP A 673 20.18 -8.40 -1.07
CA ASP A 673 20.38 -9.11 0.21
C ASP A 673 19.11 -9.08 1.08
N ARG A 674 17.96 -9.36 0.45
CA ARG A 674 16.65 -9.37 1.11
C ARG A 674 16.03 -10.76 1.02
N SER A 675 16.03 -11.45 2.15
CA SER A 675 15.45 -12.79 2.27
C SER A 675 13.97 -12.75 2.64
N SER A 676 13.26 -13.81 2.30
CA SER A 676 11.85 -14.01 2.64
C SER A 676 11.62 -15.48 3.02
N GLY A 677 10.77 -15.72 4.01
CA GLY A 677 10.28 -17.05 4.37
C GLY A 677 8.90 -17.36 3.77
N LEU A 678 8.44 -16.61 2.78
CA LEU A 678 7.14 -16.78 2.16
C LEU A 678 6.94 -18.20 1.63
N VAL A 679 5.76 -18.77 1.88
CA VAL A 679 5.31 -20.02 1.28
C VAL A 679 4.23 -19.71 0.25
N MET A 680 4.33 -20.33 -0.92
CA MET A 680 3.29 -20.26 -1.94
C MET A 680 2.62 -21.62 -2.07
N PHE A 681 1.30 -21.68 -1.87
CA PHE A 681 0.47 -22.84 -2.16
C PHE A 681 -0.10 -22.71 -3.57
N LEU A 682 0.25 -23.65 -4.44
CA LEU A 682 -0.13 -23.65 -5.85
C LEU A 682 -0.86 -24.94 -6.20
N PRO A 683 -2.20 -24.96 -6.17
CA PRO A 683 -2.96 -26.14 -6.57
C PRO A 683 -2.62 -26.57 -7.99
N HIS A 684 -2.16 -27.81 -8.15
CA HIS A 684 -1.66 -28.39 -9.38
C HIS A 684 -2.20 -29.81 -9.60
N GLY A 685 -2.57 -30.13 -10.82
CA GLY A 685 -2.97 -31.47 -11.25
C GLY A 685 -3.88 -31.43 -12.46
N TYR A 686 -3.63 -32.35 -13.40
CA TYR A 686 -4.43 -32.53 -14.62
C TYR A 686 -5.64 -33.42 -14.30
N GLU A 687 -6.76 -32.81 -13.89
CA GLU A 687 -7.92 -33.50 -13.34
C GLU A 687 -9.25 -33.12 -14.01
N GLY A 688 -9.23 -32.77 -15.28
CA GLY A 688 -10.39 -32.60 -16.12
C GLY A 688 -11.13 -31.26 -16.03
N GLN A 689 -10.55 -30.23 -15.41
CA GLN A 689 -11.19 -28.91 -15.22
C GLN A 689 -10.74 -27.85 -16.24
N GLY A 690 -10.14 -28.26 -17.35
CA GLY A 690 -9.62 -27.32 -18.35
C GLY A 690 -8.17 -26.89 -18.11
N PRO A 691 -7.56 -26.18 -19.08
CA PRO A 691 -6.14 -25.86 -19.07
C PRO A 691 -5.76 -24.93 -17.92
N GLU A 692 -6.53 -23.89 -17.64
CA GLU A 692 -6.22 -22.84 -16.62
C GLU A 692 -6.42 -23.36 -15.18
N HIS A 693 -7.01 -24.52 -15.01
CA HIS A 693 -7.25 -25.16 -13.72
C HIS A 693 -6.40 -26.41 -13.52
N SER A 694 -5.41 -26.64 -14.36
CA SER A 694 -4.59 -27.86 -14.36
C SER A 694 -3.18 -27.58 -13.89
N SER A 695 -2.35 -26.92 -14.65
CA SER A 695 -0.93 -26.76 -14.36
C SER A 695 -0.64 -25.47 -13.59
N ALA A 696 0.10 -25.58 -12.49
CA ALA A 696 0.74 -24.44 -11.82
C ALA A 696 2.07 -24.05 -12.49
N ARG A 697 2.41 -24.61 -13.64
CA ARG A 697 3.63 -24.31 -14.41
C ARG A 697 4.92 -24.52 -13.59
N ILE A 698 5.11 -25.76 -13.14
CA ILE A 698 6.27 -26.18 -12.34
C ILE A 698 7.58 -25.76 -13.01
N GLU A 699 7.66 -25.89 -14.33
CA GLU A 699 8.80 -25.52 -15.17
C GLU A 699 9.24 -24.05 -15.01
N ARG A 700 8.30 -23.11 -14.78
CA ARG A 700 8.64 -21.70 -14.55
C ARG A 700 9.45 -21.54 -13.27
N TYR A 701 9.01 -22.16 -12.19
CA TYR A 701 9.71 -22.08 -10.90
C TYR A 701 11.05 -22.79 -10.93
N LEU A 702 11.13 -23.94 -11.58
CA LEU A 702 12.41 -24.65 -11.76
C LEU A 702 13.40 -23.83 -12.58
N SER A 703 12.94 -23.10 -13.61
CA SER A 703 13.80 -22.22 -14.41
C SER A 703 14.29 -20.99 -13.62
N LEU A 704 13.57 -20.58 -12.57
CA LEU A 704 13.96 -19.47 -11.71
C LEU A 704 14.88 -19.91 -10.55
N CYS A 705 15.06 -21.22 -10.35
CA CYS A 705 15.93 -21.73 -9.29
C CYS A 705 17.40 -21.52 -9.66
N ALA A 706 18.12 -20.79 -8.82
CA ALA A 706 19.56 -20.60 -8.93
C ALA A 706 20.14 -20.35 -7.53
N GLU A 707 21.32 -20.89 -7.22
CA GLU A 707 22.10 -20.56 -6.03
C GLU A 707 21.31 -20.65 -4.70
N HIS A 708 20.40 -21.61 -4.62
CA HIS A 708 19.53 -21.82 -3.44
C HIS A 708 18.60 -20.62 -3.14
N ASN A 709 18.19 -19.84 -4.13
CA ASN A 709 17.32 -18.68 -3.97
C ASN A 709 15.90 -19.04 -3.51
N MET A 710 15.41 -20.23 -3.85
CA MET A 710 14.08 -20.72 -3.46
C MET A 710 14.07 -22.25 -3.33
N GLN A 711 13.04 -22.76 -2.69
CA GLN A 711 12.74 -24.18 -2.57
C GLN A 711 11.49 -24.52 -3.40
N VAL A 712 11.55 -25.60 -4.16
CA VAL A 712 10.41 -26.10 -4.95
C VAL A 712 10.07 -27.51 -4.47
N ALA A 713 8.83 -27.73 -4.04
CA ALA A 713 8.41 -29.00 -3.47
C ALA A 713 7.01 -29.42 -3.94
N GLN A 714 6.84 -30.72 -4.13
CA GLN A 714 5.54 -31.36 -4.36
C GLN A 714 5.38 -32.53 -3.39
N PRO A 715 4.91 -32.28 -2.15
CA PRO A 715 4.69 -33.34 -1.19
C PRO A 715 3.65 -34.34 -1.71
N SER A 716 3.90 -35.62 -1.53
CA SER A 716 3.04 -36.68 -2.06
C SER A 716 2.17 -37.35 -0.98
N SER A 717 2.35 -37.00 0.30
CA SER A 717 1.50 -37.46 1.40
C SER A 717 1.21 -36.34 2.40
N PRO A 718 0.14 -36.48 3.22
CA PRO A 718 -0.18 -35.51 4.28
C PRO A 718 0.96 -35.29 5.28
N ALA A 719 1.66 -36.36 5.71
CA ALA A 719 2.80 -36.25 6.62
C ALA A 719 3.95 -35.45 6.02
N GLN A 720 4.20 -35.56 4.71
CA GLN A 720 5.24 -34.77 4.06
C GLN A 720 4.88 -33.29 4.04
N LEU A 721 3.61 -32.90 3.86
CA LEU A 721 3.18 -31.53 4.01
C LEU A 721 3.37 -31.03 5.45
N PHE A 722 2.93 -31.82 6.44
CA PHE A 722 3.11 -31.48 7.86
C PHE A 722 4.58 -31.16 8.18
N HIS A 723 5.48 -32.04 7.78
CA HIS A 723 6.91 -31.84 8.04
C HIS A 723 7.52 -30.71 7.23
N LEU A 724 7.09 -30.50 5.99
CA LEU A 724 7.60 -29.43 5.13
C LEU A 724 7.26 -28.04 5.68
N LEU A 725 6.02 -27.84 6.15
CA LEU A 725 5.58 -26.58 6.75
C LEU A 725 6.34 -26.27 8.04
N ARG A 726 6.52 -27.27 8.88
CA ARG A 726 7.31 -27.14 10.12
C ARG A 726 8.78 -26.88 9.82
N ARG A 727 9.34 -27.58 8.82
CA ARG A 727 10.73 -27.39 8.37
C ARG A 727 10.98 -25.96 7.93
N GLN A 728 10.04 -25.30 7.21
CA GLN A 728 10.19 -23.95 6.68
C GLN A 728 10.58 -22.93 7.76
N VAL A 729 10.06 -23.09 8.97
CA VAL A 729 10.35 -22.18 10.09
C VAL A 729 11.41 -22.70 11.07
N LYS A 730 11.76 -23.97 11.01
CA LYS A 730 12.73 -24.59 11.92
C LYS A 730 14.17 -24.63 11.38
N VAL A 731 14.36 -24.50 10.08
CA VAL A 731 15.70 -24.35 9.51
C VAL A 731 16.32 -23.01 9.94
N PRO A 732 17.65 -22.92 10.09
CA PRO A 732 18.30 -21.69 10.55
C PRO A 732 18.29 -20.55 9.52
N TRP A 733 18.01 -20.86 8.28
CA TRP A 733 17.92 -19.91 7.16
C TRP A 733 16.46 -19.71 6.68
N ARG A 734 16.23 -18.70 5.85
CA ARG A 734 14.92 -18.46 5.22
C ARG A 734 15.09 -18.32 3.73
N ARG A 735 14.27 -19.07 2.97
CA ARG A 735 14.13 -18.97 1.51
C ARG A 735 12.66 -19.14 1.16
N PRO A 736 12.15 -18.50 0.11
CA PRO A 736 10.80 -18.76 -0.39
C PRO A 736 10.58 -20.25 -0.67
N LEU A 737 9.40 -20.75 -0.34
CA LEU A 737 9.02 -22.15 -0.53
C LEU A 737 7.79 -22.23 -1.43
N ILE A 738 7.96 -22.82 -2.59
CA ILE A 738 6.90 -23.05 -3.57
C ILE A 738 6.40 -24.48 -3.39
N ILE A 739 5.14 -24.63 -3.01
CA ILE A 739 4.51 -25.95 -2.80
C ILE A 739 3.42 -26.16 -3.84
N PHE A 740 3.59 -27.16 -4.68
CA PHE A 740 2.54 -27.64 -5.57
C PHE A 740 1.59 -28.52 -4.77
N THR A 741 0.44 -27.95 -4.40
CA THR A 741 -0.57 -28.64 -3.58
C THR A 741 -1.51 -29.47 -4.46
N PRO A 742 -2.00 -30.63 -3.97
CA PRO A 742 -2.87 -31.48 -4.76
C PRO A 742 -4.31 -31.00 -4.79
N LYS A 743 -5.10 -31.62 -5.66
CA LYS A 743 -6.55 -31.45 -5.76
C LYS A 743 -7.30 -32.74 -5.40
N SER A 744 -7.25 -33.79 -6.22
CA SER A 744 -7.95 -35.06 -5.92
C SER A 744 -7.34 -35.80 -4.75
N LEU A 745 -6.01 -35.69 -4.52
CA LEU A 745 -5.35 -36.33 -3.38
C LEU A 745 -5.88 -35.84 -2.03
N LEU A 746 -6.47 -34.63 -1.98
CA LEU A 746 -7.10 -34.11 -0.76
C LEU A 746 -8.19 -35.02 -0.20
N ARG A 747 -8.77 -35.91 -1.05
CA ARG A 747 -9.88 -36.77 -0.71
C ARG A 747 -9.64 -38.24 -1.09
N LEU A 748 -8.49 -38.57 -1.65
CA LEU A 748 -8.16 -39.92 -2.05
C LEU A 748 -7.92 -40.77 -0.80
N PRO A 749 -8.69 -41.87 -0.56
CA PRO A 749 -8.52 -42.69 0.64
C PRO A 749 -7.12 -43.30 0.79
N ALA A 750 -6.45 -43.58 -0.33
CA ALA A 750 -5.07 -44.07 -0.32
C ALA A 750 -4.05 -42.97 0.03
N CYS A 751 -4.43 -41.69 -0.05
CA CYS A 751 -3.55 -40.52 0.28
C CYS A 751 -3.83 -40.04 1.70
N THR A 752 -3.59 -40.90 2.68
CA THR A 752 -3.68 -40.59 4.12
C THR A 752 -2.35 -40.95 4.78
N SER A 753 -2.11 -40.43 5.96
CA SER A 753 -0.92 -40.73 6.75
C SER A 753 -1.31 -41.34 8.10
N THR A 754 -0.35 -42.02 8.73
CA THR A 754 -0.46 -42.50 10.09
C THR A 754 0.01 -41.43 11.09
N LEU A 755 -0.41 -41.57 12.34
CA LEU A 755 0.06 -40.68 13.41
C LEU A 755 1.58 -40.81 13.64
N ASP A 756 2.11 -42.02 13.50
CA ASP A 756 3.56 -42.28 13.64
C ASP A 756 4.37 -41.57 12.58
N GLU A 757 3.85 -41.46 11.34
CA GLU A 757 4.53 -40.66 10.30
C GLU A 757 4.66 -39.19 10.67
N LEU A 758 3.75 -38.63 11.49
CA LEU A 758 3.85 -37.26 12.01
C LEU A 758 4.69 -37.19 13.29
N ALA A 759 4.63 -38.24 14.11
CA ALA A 759 5.25 -38.26 15.44
C ALA A 759 6.74 -38.61 15.41
N ASP A 760 7.16 -39.49 14.49
CA ASP A 760 8.54 -39.97 14.36
C ASP A 760 9.17 -39.63 13.01
N GLY A 761 8.36 -39.16 12.05
CA GLY A 761 8.78 -38.82 10.69
C GLY A 761 9.59 -37.55 10.53
N ARG A 762 9.93 -37.29 9.30
CA ARG A 762 10.58 -36.03 8.84
C ARG A 762 10.23 -35.74 7.39
N PHE A 763 10.52 -34.53 6.94
CA PHE A 763 10.45 -34.24 5.51
C PHE A 763 11.58 -34.99 4.79
N ALA A 764 11.21 -35.76 3.79
CA ALA A 764 12.15 -36.47 2.92
C ALA A 764 12.14 -35.84 1.53
N ASN A 765 13.31 -35.45 1.04
CA ASN A 765 13.44 -34.89 -0.32
C ASN A 765 13.02 -35.90 -1.39
N ILE A 766 13.21 -37.18 -1.11
CA ILE A 766 12.80 -38.33 -1.94
C ILE A 766 12.21 -39.38 -1.02
N LEU A 767 11.02 -39.87 -1.34
CA LEU A 767 10.41 -40.99 -0.66
C LEU A 767 10.86 -42.29 -1.36
N GLN A 768 11.43 -43.21 -0.62
CA GLN A 768 11.83 -44.51 -1.13
C GLN A 768 10.60 -45.40 -1.27
N GLY A 769 10.46 -46.02 -2.44
CA GLY A 769 9.44 -47.04 -2.66
C GLY A 769 9.74 -48.34 -1.87
N PRO A 770 8.73 -49.20 -1.70
CA PRO A 770 8.92 -50.50 -1.08
C PRO A 770 9.73 -51.42 -2.00
N GLY A 771 10.53 -52.31 -1.41
CA GLY A 771 11.29 -53.34 -2.10
C GLY A 771 12.79 -53.33 -1.72
N ASP A 772 13.42 -54.49 -1.90
CA ASP A 772 14.86 -54.61 -1.74
C ASP A 772 15.58 -54.03 -2.98
N ALA A 773 16.52 -53.14 -2.77
CA ALA A 773 17.27 -52.50 -3.86
C ALA A 773 17.97 -53.55 -4.77
N ALA A 774 18.36 -54.68 -4.23
CA ALA A 774 18.98 -55.78 -4.99
C ALA A 774 18.02 -56.53 -5.95
N GLU A 775 16.71 -56.41 -5.73
CA GLU A 775 15.69 -57.12 -6.52
C GLU A 775 15.03 -56.19 -7.55
N ILE A 776 15.27 -54.89 -7.47
CA ILE A 776 14.66 -53.89 -8.36
C ILE A 776 15.23 -54.01 -9.76
N GLN A 777 14.36 -54.37 -10.71
CA GLN A 777 14.72 -54.42 -12.15
C GLN A 777 14.46 -53.11 -12.87
N ARG A 778 13.51 -52.30 -12.36
CA ARG A 778 13.16 -50.97 -12.94
C ARG A 778 12.79 -49.99 -11.85
N LEU A 779 13.48 -48.86 -11.84
CA LEU A 779 13.22 -47.74 -10.96
C LEU A 779 12.30 -46.73 -11.68
N LEU A 780 11.17 -46.37 -11.08
CA LEU A 780 10.26 -45.33 -11.54
C LEU A 780 10.39 -44.15 -10.62
N LEU A 781 10.78 -42.99 -11.15
CA LEU A 781 10.78 -41.72 -10.46
C LEU A 781 9.46 -40.97 -10.79
N CYS A 782 8.71 -40.64 -9.78
CA CYS A 782 7.41 -39.91 -9.96
C CYS A 782 7.15 -38.98 -8.78
N THR A 783 6.18 -38.11 -8.91
CA THR A 783 5.76 -37.19 -7.86
C THR A 783 4.26 -36.92 -7.92
N GLY A 784 3.66 -36.59 -6.78
CA GLY A 784 2.24 -36.25 -6.69
C GLY A 784 1.30 -37.41 -7.03
N LYS A 785 0.21 -37.08 -7.74
CA LYS A 785 -0.89 -38.01 -8.03
C LYS A 785 -0.48 -39.29 -8.77
N VAL A 786 0.46 -39.19 -9.72
CA VAL A 786 0.87 -40.34 -10.54
C VAL A 786 1.47 -41.48 -9.70
N TYR A 787 2.01 -41.20 -8.54
CA TYR A 787 2.43 -42.23 -7.60
C TYR A 787 1.28 -43.14 -7.20
N TYR A 788 0.13 -42.58 -6.87
CA TYR A 788 -1.05 -43.32 -6.47
C TYR A 788 -1.70 -44.10 -7.63
N ASP A 789 -1.67 -43.52 -8.83
CA ASP A 789 -2.15 -44.21 -10.04
C ASP A 789 -1.26 -45.43 -10.37
N LEU A 790 0.07 -45.29 -10.22
CA LEU A 790 1.00 -46.39 -10.39
C LEU A 790 0.85 -47.45 -9.30
N LEU A 791 0.65 -47.02 -8.05
CA LEU A 791 0.42 -47.91 -6.92
C LEU A 791 -0.86 -48.76 -7.12
N ALA A 792 -1.96 -48.14 -7.55
CA ALA A 792 -3.20 -48.83 -7.87
C ALA A 792 -3.00 -49.85 -9.02
N ALA A 793 -2.33 -49.43 -10.09
CA ALA A 793 -2.05 -50.31 -11.22
C ALA A 793 -1.13 -51.49 -10.83
N LYS A 794 -0.17 -51.27 -9.94
CA LYS A 794 0.66 -52.35 -9.39
C LYS A 794 -0.19 -53.38 -8.62
N GLN A 795 -1.08 -52.89 -7.74
CA GLN A 795 -1.99 -53.76 -6.96
C GLN A 795 -2.94 -54.56 -7.86
N ASP A 796 -3.54 -53.90 -8.86
CA ASP A 796 -4.46 -54.56 -9.82
C ASP A 796 -3.73 -55.62 -10.66
N ALA A 797 -2.50 -55.35 -11.04
CA ALA A 797 -1.67 -56.28 -11.81
C ALA A 797 -1.11 -57.44 -10.96
N LYS A 798 -1.34 -57.44 -9.62
CA LYS A 798 -0.76 -58.42 -8.68
C LYS A 798 0.76 -58.59 -8.88
N ARG A 799 1.47 -57.50 -9.17
CA ARG A 799 2.94 -57.49 -9.32
C ARG A 799 3.55 -56.99 -8.02
N ASP A 800 4.58 -57.68 -7.57
CA ASP A 800 5.35 -57.33 -6.38
C ASP A 800 6.24 -56.08 -6.58
#